data_9c9cfe70f6312b7ad74d2e09d63282f2
#
_entry.id   9c9cfe70f6312b7ad74d2e09d63282f2
#
_cell.length_a   1.000
_cell.length_b   1.000
_cell.length_c   1.000
_cell.angle_alpha   90.00
_cell.angle_beta   90.00
_cell.angle_gamma   90.00
#
_symmetry.space_group_name_H-M   'P 1'
#
loop_
_entity.id
_entity.type
_entity.pdbx_description
1 polymer ?
#
loop_
_entity_poly.entity_id
_entity_poly.type
_entity_poly.pdbx_seq_one_letter_code
_entity_poly.pdbx_strand_id
1 'polypeptide(L)'
;MSHVVPRGFRQHRLTVSLLQILAMPSLLALSAPAAWAGCDATAPVAGQTVTCSSTAPNPETAAISASGAAGITVNVGNGAQLQQAGAGSAVSLLGAGGHVLTNLGAISSASATAVQLGGGSRVDNTGSISSGSGIALQFSGAGDSELVNRGTISGSSGVQFGAGNDRLQMLAGSISGGVQQGDGNDVLLLSGGTIDSLDQGNGDDQLTVNAGTITGLVTQGSGRDDFVMTGGTTGALQQGDNIDTFRMSGGRIVGAFEDGDQAWMTGGRIGRVNMKLDKNLWDMSGGTVDGNVVTGFDTDTIIISNDAYIGGNISVSGGADSVTISGGTVRGQVLLSTGNDTFNWNGGGIVYGAIDMGPDDDVATLGNLNQANLGAVPLFDGGTGSDRLSFNNVKTAGVGRFQNWEAISLASSTELTFDGDLVLGDSATGTGSLNVDETSTLFAGGGNHAIRPFAAAALVNMVNAGRIDLTNNSGAGDAFTIRGNYRGDGGGVYLQTVLGADDSASDRLVFDGGTATGSTGLGIINTGGGGAATLVDGILVVQALNGATTAPGAFSLFAPVSAGAYEYFLFKGGVSAGTGENWYLRSTLAAGPTPAPNGGGEVLPPPPPTPPVAPPPPIPPAPPPPPEGATDPDLTAGETAPPPPPPEPAPVAPPSDPPVPDVPVAGGSLPGTGSPPPSAGARPAAPNENGLVPLYRLETAAYAVVPPLLRETSLASLGTFHERQGEQRLLYNQGAFRTAWGRLVGQSSEIHWKGDARPGFDGDVMGVQAGLDVWAASGDSHRNQIGVFVGRTRADGRITGLAVGWDNVLVGQSRLDDKHVGLYWTLTDSSGGYIDAVAMQSRYDGRTRSSRGLGIDLKGDGTTLSLEAGKPLLQFGQSSWWLEPQLQVIWQRSSLDDQRDLVSTVSFDNDNAWTGRVGLRLAGDYQLADNGWQPYFKLNYWHGRSGEDRILFDSDAIINSQRSRAVEAGVGVVGRFNRTISAYAVADYTREVGGSDNGKRRIIEGNIGLRADW
;
A
#
# COMPACT_ATOMS: atom_id res chain seq x y z
N MET A 1 -30.29 15.27 11.12
CA MET A 1 -30.31 15.59 12.57
C MET A 1 -28.99 16.24 12.90
N SER A 2 -29.10 17.42 13.55
CA SER A 2 -28.05 18.18 14.24
C SER A 2 -26.96 18.85 13.39
N HIS A 3 -27.18 20.01 13.04
CA HIS A 3 -26.52 21.32 13.30
C HIS A 3 -25.09 21.25 13.88
N VAL A 4 -24.12 21.76 13.14
CA VAL A 4 -23.03 22.60 13.66
C VAL A 4 -22.74 23.70 12.63
N VAL A 5 -22.83 24.95 13.10
CA VAL A 5 -22.57 26.20 12.40
C VAL A 5 -21.08 26.52 12.50
N PRO A 6 -20.38 26.95 11.45
CA PRO A 6 -19.08 27.58 11.59
C PRO A 6 -19.20 29.11 11.71
N ARG A 7 -18.47 29.60 12.69
CA ARG A 7 -18.31 31.03 12.99
C ARG A 7 -17.50 31.75 11.91
N GLY A 8 -17.97 32.98 11.66
CA GLY A 8 -17.55 33.95 10.72
C GLY A 8 -16.08 34.37 10.72
N PHE A 9 -15.66 34.68 9.51
CA PHE A 9 -14.49 35.51 9.24
C PHE A 9 -14.91 36.97 9.10
N ARG A 10 -14.22 37.83 9.82
CA ARG A 10 -14.42 39.29 9.78
C ARG A 10 -13.90 39.85 8.46
N GLN A 11 -14.76 40.48 7.69
CA GLN A 11 -14.39 41.39 6.61
C GLN A 11 -13.84 42.68 7.19
N HIS A 12 -12.59 43.03 6.87
CA HIS A 12 -12.12 44.41 7.01
C HIS A 12 -12.68 45.23 5.84
N ARG A 13 -13.59 46.13 6.16
CA ARG A 13 -14.02 47.19 5.24
C ARG A 13 -12.97 48.30 5.27
N LEU A 14 -12.31 48.54 4.15
CA LEU A 14 -11.63 49.82 3.91
C LEU A 14 -12.70 50.82 3.49
N THR A 15 -12.94 51.79 4.35
CA THR A 15 -13.76 52.96 4.08
C THR A 15 -12.93 53.95 3.31
N VAL A 16 -13.27 54.16 2.05
CA VAL A 16 -12.77 55.31 1.29
C VAL A 16 -13.64 56.49 1.63
N SER A 17 -13.08 57.52 2.28
CA SER A 17 -13.78 58.77 2.63
C SER A 17 -13.96 59.63 1.38
N LEU A 18 -15.18 59.79 0.94
CA LEU A 18 -15.56 60.82 -0.03
C LEU A 18 -15.52 62.17 0.69
N LEU A 19 -14.57 63.04 0.30
CA LEU A 19 -14.61 64.44 0.71
C LEU A 19 -15.57 65.18 -0.21
N GLN A 20 -16.78 65.48 0.25
CA GLN A 20 -17.65 66.44 -0.37
C GLN A 20 -17.17 67.86 -0.05
N ILE A 21 -16.72 68.57 -1.07
CA ILE A 21 -16.53 70.01 -0.98
C ILE A 21 -17.86 70.71 -1.34
N LEU A 22 -18.58 71.25 -0.32
CA LEU A 22 -19.66 72.13 -0.51
C LEU A 22 -19.10 73.45 -1.03
N ALA A 23 -19.50 73.84 -2.26
CA ALA A 23 -19.28 75.20 -2.75
C ALA A 23 -20.52 76.04 -2.37
N MET A 24 -20.38 77.05 -1.51
CA MET A 24 -21.38 78.08 -1.31
C MET A 24 -21.37 79.08 -2.50
N PRO A 25 -22.54 79.51 -2.93
CA PRO A 25 -22.62 80.57 -3.95
C PRO A 25 -22.43 81.95 -3.31
N SER A 26 -21.32 82.60 -3.60
CA SER A 26 -21.21 84.02 -3.38
C SER A 26 -21.92 84.79 -4.53
N LEU A 27 -23.02 85.43 -4.24
CA LEU A 27 -23.65 86.46 -5.10
C LEU A 27 -22.63 87.59 -5.29
N LEU A 28 -22.12 87.78 -6.51
CA LEU A 28 -21.61 89.03 -6.95
C LEU A 28 -22.48 89.51 -8.13
N ALA A 29 -23.00 90.72 -7.99
CA ALA A 29 -23.91 91.35 -8.93
C ALA A 29 -23.22 91.63 -10.26
N LEU A 30 -23.91 91.36 -11.28
CA LEU A 30 -23.82 91.65 -12.69
C LEU A 30 -23.28 93.01 -13.08
N SER A 31 -22.32 92.90 -13.96
CA SER A 31 -22.43 93.65 -15.21
C SER A 31 -22.68 92.58 -16.32
N ALA A 32 -23.81 92.60 -16.97
CA ALA A 32 -24.07 91.72 -18.10
C ALA A 32 -23.08 92.05 -19.19
N PRO A 33 -22.28 91.16 -19.61
CA PRO A 33 -21.56 91.28 -20.87
C PRO A 33 -22.56 91.12 -22.01
N ALA A 34 -22.45 91.98 -22.97
CA ALA A 34 -23.21 91.88 -24.21
C ALA A 34 -23.20 90.38 -24.70
N ALA A 35 -24.38 89.90 -25.01
CA ALA A 35 -24.58 88.59 -25.55
C ALA A 35 -23.74 88.48 -26.84
N TRP A 36 -22.58 87.86 -26.73
CA TRP A 36 -21.78 87.52 -27.90
C TRP A 36 -22.41 86.26 -28.50
N ALA A 37 -22.75 86.37 -29.75
CA ALA A 37 -23.29 85.22 -30.51
C ALA A 37 -22.15 84.30 -30.90
N GLY A 38 -22.33 82.98 -30.78
CA GLY A 38 -21.28 81.94 -31.05
C GLY A 38 -20.21 81.86 -30.00
N CYS A 39 -18.93 81.92 -30.38
CA CYS A 39 -17.77 81.95 -29.46
C CYS A 39 -17.41 83.40 -29.16
N ASP A 40 -17.04 83.75 -27.92
CA ASP A 40 -16.71 85.13 -27.48
C ASP A 40 -15.32 85.57 -27.96
N ALA A 41 -14.46 84.67 -28.46
CA ALA A 41 -13.21 84.96 -29.13
C ALA A 41 -12.81 83.86 -30.15
N THR A 42 -12.34 84.25 -31.29
CA THR A 42 -11.76 83.32 -32.36
C THR A 42 -10.26 83.40 -32.48
N ALA A 43 -9.57 84.37 -31.92
CA ALA A 43 -8.14 84.54 -31.88
C ALA A 43 -7.66 84.83 -30.47
N PRO A 44 -7.72 83.89 -29.57
CA PRO A 44 -7.42 84.07 -28.13
C PRO A 44 -5.94 84.31 -27.85
N VAL A 45 -5.67 85.14 -26.82
CA VAL A 45 -4.26 85.34 -26.33
C VAL A 45 -3.93 84.48 -25.15
N ALA A 46 -2.67 84.43 -24.75
CA ALA A 46 -2.21 83.58 -23.66
C ALA A 46 -3.02 83.74 -22.34
N GLY A 47 -3.48 82.65 -21.71
CA GLY A 47 -4.25 82.63 -20.51
C GLY A 47 -5.72 83.02 -20.68
N GLN A 48 -6.23 83.30 -21.90
CA GLN A 48 -7.62 83.69 -22.13
C GLN A 48 -8.59 82.51 -22.09
N THR A 49 -9.76 82.73 -21.52
CA THR A 49 -10.87 81.79 -21.61
C THR A 49 -11.81 82.23 -22.75
N VAL A 50 -12.10 81.24 -23.63
CA VAL A 50 -13.07 81.34 -24.71
C VAL A 50 -14.31 80.55 -24.35
N THR A 51 -15.49 81.15 -24.46
CA THR A 51 -16.77 80.45 -24.20
C THR A 51 -17.61 80.45 -25.46
N CYS A 52 -18.01 79.26 -25.92
CA CYS A 52 -18.93 79.07 -27.03
C CYS A 52 -20.32 78.70 -26.51
N SER A 53 -21.35 79.35 -26.98
CA SER A 53 -22.75 79.10 -26.53
C SER A 53 -23.61 78.63 -27.72
N SER A 54 -24.80 78.16 -27.42
CA SER A 54 -25.81 77.77 -28.43
C SER A 54 -26.55 78.98 -29.04
N THR A 55 -26.14 80.22 -28.77
CA THR A 55 -26.72 81.39 -29.37
C THR A 55 -26.12 81.62 -30.80
N ALA A 56 -26.83 82.26 -31.69
CA ALA A 56 -26.43 82.46 -33.07
C ALA A 56 -25.27 83.46 -33.19
N PRO A 57 -24.24 83.17 -34.10
CA PRO A 57 -24.21 82.08 -35.07
C PRO A 57 -23.91 80.73 -34.46
N ASN A 58 -24.92 79.85 -34.61
CA ASN A 58 -24.70 78.41 -34.24
C ASN A 58 -25.28 77.59 -35.38
N PRO A 59 -24.34 76.85 -36.18
CA PRO A 59 -22.91 76.60 -35.86
C PRO A 59 -22.04 77.85 -36.01
N GLU A 60 -20.99 77.97 -35.15
CA GLU A 60 -19.90 78.91 -35.32
C GLU A 60 -18.97 78.33 -36.44
N THR A 61 -18.71 79.14 -37.46
CA THR A 61 -17.94 78.77 -38.63
C THR A 61 -16.52 79.37 -38.67
N ALA A 62 -16.26 80.29 -37.71
CA ALA A 62 -14.91 80.83 -37.56
C ALA A 62 -14.05 79.87 -36.67
N ALA A 63 -12.92 79.51 -37.10
CA ALA A 63 -11.97 78.69 -36.31
C ALA A 63 -11.51 79.45 -35.05
N ILE A 64 -11.43 78.81 -33.94
CA ILE A 64 -10.69 79.26 -32.77
C ILE A 64 -9.21 78.93 -32.98
N SER A 65 -8.38 79.96 -33.25
CA SER A 65 -7.01 79.72 -33.64
C SER A 65 -6.04 80.70 -32.91
N ALA A 66 -4.99 80.08 -32.32
CA ALA A 66 -3.85 80.84 -31.77
C ALA A 66 -2.53 80.08 -32.04
N SER A 67 -1.50 80.85 -32.40
CA SER A 67 -0.19 80.32 -32.61
C SER A 67 0.81 80.97 -31.63
N GLY A 68 1.50 80.16 -30.85
CA GLY A 68 2.48 80.59 -29.82
C GLY A 68 1.89 81.13 -28.51
N ALA A 69 0.57 81.14 -28.33
CA ALA A 69 -0.05 81.48 -27.06
C ALA A 69 -0.19 80.22 -26.14
N ALA A 70 0.06 80.34 -24.81
CA ALA A 70 -0.03 79.28 -23.87
C ALA A 70 -1.27 79.44 -22.96
N GLY A 71 -1.76 78.33 -22.40
CA GLY A 71 -2.71 78.30 -21.33
C GLY A 71 -4.14 78.83 -21.69
N ILE A 72 -4.55 78.70 -22.94
CA ILE A 72 -5.90 79.10 -23.38
C ILE A 72 -6.91 78.07 -22.90
N THR A 73 -8.03 78.57 -22.35
CA THR A 73 -9.17 77.72 -22.03
C THR A 73 -10.28 77.93 -23.03
N VAL A 74 -10.78 76.82 -23.61
CA VAL A 74 -11.97 76.84 -24.51
C VAL A 74 -13.09 76.01 -23.91
N ASN A 75 -14.27 76.67 -23.64
CA ASN A 75 -15.47 76.02 -23.14
C ASN A 75 -16.52 75.96 -24.22
N VAL A 76 -16.83 74.85 -24.79
CA VAL A 76 -17.93 74.65 -25.74
C VAL A 76 -19.12 74.13 -25.02
N GLY A 77 -20.12 75.01 -24.83
CA GLY A 77 -21.32 74.75 -24.04
C GLY A 77 -22.28 73.72 -24.70
N ASN A 78 -23.23 73.26 -23.91
CA ASN A 78 -24.28 72.35 -24.38
C ASN A 78 -25.07 72.96 -25.55
N GLY A 79 -25.19 72.21 -26.67
CA GLY A 79 -25.88 72.68 -27.87
C GLY A 79 -25.10 73.68 -28.72
N ALA A 80 -23.92 74.13 -28.32
CA ALA A 80 -23.00 74.93 -29.17
C ALA A 80 -22.39 74.01 -30.27
N GLN A 81 -22.25 74.57 -31.48
CA GLN A 81 -21.65 73.88 -32.61
C GLN A 81 -20.50 74.73 -33.22
N LEU A 82 -19.32 74.19 -33.30
CA LEU A 82 -18.16 74.69 -34.01
C LEU A 82 -17.98 73.85 -35.26
N GLN A 83 -18.18 74.45 -36.45
CA GLN A 83 -18.12 73.72 -37.71
C GLN A 83 -17.26 74.42 -38.72
N GLN A 84 -16.18 73.71 -39.16
CA GLN A 84 -15.39 74.08 -40.29
C GLN A 84 -15.82 73.33 -41.54
N ALA A 85 -16.34 74.07 -42.53
CA ALA A 85 -16.79 73.47 -43.80
C ALA A 85 -15.64 73.28 -44.82
N GLY A 86 -14.48 73.95 -44.65
CA GLY A 86 -13.29 73.87 -45.51
C GLY A 86 -12.19 73.00 -44.94
N ALA A 87 -10.96 73.18 -45.47
CA ALA A 87 -9.76 72.45 -45.10
C ALA A 87 -9.07 72.94 -43.82
N GLY A 88 -9.77 73.62 -42.91
CA GLY A 88 -9.25 74.15 -41.67
C GLY A 88 -9.77 73.39 -40.42
N SER A 89 -9.04 73.50 -39.32
CA SER A 89 -9.45 73.01 -38.02
C SER A 89 -10.49 73.92 -37.36
N ALA A 90 -11.46 73.36 -36.63
CA ALA A 90 -12.41 74.10 -35.86
C ALA A 90 -11.78 74.77 -34.62
N VAL A 91 -10.83 74.06 -34.00
CA VAL A 91 -9.99 74.57 -32.90
C VAL A 91 -8.53 74.26 -33.24
N SER A 92 -7.67 75.31 -33.32
CA SER A 92 -6.22 75.18 -33.57
C SER A 92 -5.43 76.02 -32.58
N LEU A 93 -4.93 75.42 -31.52
CA LEU A 93 -4.13 76.09 -30.49
C LEU A 93 -2.72 75.47 -30.49
N LEU A 94 -1.88 75.95 -31.37
CA LEU A 94 -0.55 75.40 -31.60
C LEU A 94 0.54 76.28 -30.96
N GLY A 95 1.61 75.59 -30.46
CA GLY A 95 2.77 76.25 -29.90
C GLY A 95 3.00 75.94 -28.42
N ALA A 96 2.88 76.88 -27.55
CA ALA A 96 3.40 76.81 -26.18
C ALA A 96 2.60 75.85 -25.24
N GLY A 97 1.56 75.20 -25.66
CA GLY A 97 0.83 74.17 -24.91
C GLY A 97 0.09 74.62 -23.62
N GLY A 98 -0.34 73.69 -22.84
CA GLY A 98 -1.09 73.95 -21.57
C GLY A 98 -2.50 74.41 -21.77
N HIS A 99 -3.12 74.11 -22.92
CA HIS A 99 -4.51 74.52 -23.20
C HIS A 99 -5.51 73.60 -22.53
N VAL A 100 -6.70 74.12 -22.20
CA VAL A 100 -7.84 73.34 -21.67
C VAL A 100 -9.04 73.49 -22.60
N LEU A 101 -9.52 72.38 -23.13
CA LEU A 101 -10.74 72.30 -23.92
C LEU A 101 -11.81 71.52 -23.16
N THR A 102 -12.91 72.15 -22.80
CA THR A 102 -14.11 71.48 -22.25
C THR A 102 -15.20 71.52 -23.35
N ASN A 103 -15.55 70.34 -23.85
CA ASN A 103 -16.55 70.19 -24.91
C ASN A 103 -17.84 69.53 -24.41
N LEU A 104 -18.94 70.28 -24.28
CA LEU A 104 -20.29 69.77 -24.05
C LEU A 104 -21.15 69.83 -25.32
N GLY A 105 -20.66 70.44 -26.41
CA GLY A 105 -21.35 70.66 -27.67
C GLY A 105 -20.82 69.82 -28.80
N ALA A 106 -20.77 70.33 -30.00
CA ALA A 106 -20.28 69.68 -31.19
C ALA A 106 -19.14 70.49 -31.85
N ILE A 107 -18.02 69.85 -32.06
CA ILE A 107 -16.87 70.43 -32.80
C ILE A 107 -16.66 69.58 -34.05
N SER A 108 -16.66 70.19 -35.24
CA SER A 108 -16.50 69.41 -36.46
C SER A 108 -15.64 70.12 -37.53
N SER A 109 -14.89 69.34 -38.32
CA SER A 109 -14.22 69.79 -39.53
C SER A 109 -14.56 68.89 -40.71
N ALA A 110 -14.80 69.45 -41.85
CA ALA A 110 -15.18 68.63 -43.03
C ALA A 110 -14.02 67.76 -43.55
N SER A 111 -12.77 68.25 -43.51
CA SER A 111 -11.63 67.55 -44.15
C SER A 111 -10.29 67.73 -43.45
N ALA A 112 -10.19 68.58 -42.46
CA ALA A 112 -8.94 68.77 -41.68
C ALA A 112 -9.11 68.16 -40.26
N THR A 113 -8.05 68.14 -39.48
CA THR A 113 -8.09 67.86 -38.09
C THR A 113 -9.08 68.76 -37.38
N ALA A 114 -10.09 68.22 -36.67
CA ALA A 114 -11.13 69.05 -36.07
C ALA A 114 -10.60 69.90 -34.92
N VAL A 115 -9.79 69.29 -34.02
CA VAL A 115 -9.14 69.97 -32.90
C VAL A 115 -7.62 69.67 -32.93
N GLN A 116 -6.79 70.73 -32.98
CA GLN A 116 -5.34 70.67 -32.84
C GLN A 116 -4.94 71.49 -31.60
N LEU A 117 -4.21 70.85 -30.69
CA LEU A 117 -3.67 71.48 -29.46
C LEU A 117 -2.16 71.25 -29.34
N GLY A 118 -1.49 72.19 -28.77
CA GLY A 118 -0.07 72.00 -28.38
C GLY A 118 0.06 70.99 -27.23
N GLY A 119 1.22 70.33 -27.12
CA GLY A 119 1.49 69.37 -26.07
C GLY A 119 1.26 69.94 -24.65
N GLY A 120 1.00 69.07 -23.68
CA GLY A 120 0.69 69.46 -22.34
C GLY A 120 -0.71 70.03 -22.16
N SER A 121 -1.61 69.77 -23.09
CA SER A 121 -3.00 70.27 -23.09
C SER A 121 -3.97 69.24 -22.52
N ARG A 122 -5.09 69.73 -21.99
CA ARG A 122 -6.17 68.91 -21.43
C ARG A 122 -7.48 69.05 -22.21
N VAL A 123 -8.11 67.93 -22.54
CA VAL A 123 -9.42 67.89 -23.16
C VAL A 123 -10.38 67.08 -22.26
N ASP A 124 -11.53 67.69 -21.97
CA ASP A 124 -12.66 66.98 -21.35
C ASP A 124 -13.83 67.04 -22.35
N ASN A 125 -14.12 65.87 -22.96
CA ASN A 125 -15.12 65.75 -24.00
C ASN A 125 -16.33 65.01 -23.52
N THR A 126 -17.48 65.67 -23.45
CA THR A 126 -18.80 65.06 -23.19
C THR A 126 -19.72 65.18 -24.39
N GLY A 127 -19.37 66.06 -25.37
CA GLY A 127 -20.06 66.27 -26.61
C GLY A 127 -19.50 65.45 -27.78
N SER A 128 -19.46 66.06 -28.97
CA SER A 128 -18.88 65.39 -30.14
C SER A 128 -17.70 66.17 -30.70
N ILE A 129 -16.67 65.49 -31.10
CA ILE A 129 -15.54 65.99 -31.90
C ILE A 129 -15.43 65.12 -33.15
N SER A 130 -15.55 65.73 -34.35
CA SER A 130 -15.57 64.95 -35.57
C SER A 130 -14.80 65.56 -36.72
N SER A 131 -14.08 64.74 -37.49
CA SER A 131 -13.50 65.09 -38.78
C SER A 131 -14.06 64.20 -39.88
N GLY A 132 -14.44 64.75 -41.01
CA GLY A 132 -14.99 63.98 -42.11
C GLY A 132 -13.92 63.11 -42.82
N SER A 133 -12.65 63.55 -42.91
CA SER A 133 -11.58 62.80 -43.53
C SER A 133 -10.22 62.99 -42.85
N GLY A 134 -10.12 63.80 -41.84
CA GLY A 134 -8.89 64.06 -41.04
C GLY A 134 -8.90 63.43 -39.67
N ILE A 135 -7.95 63.76 -38.83
CA ILE A 135 -7.87 63.42 -37.41
C ILE A 135 -8.97 64.16 -36.63
N ALA A 136 -9.65 63.52 -35.71
CA ALA A 136 -10.65 64.21 -34.92
C ALA A 136 -10.00 65.13 -33.87
N LEU A 137 -9.06 64.60 -33.08
CA LEU A 137 -8.33 65.34 -32.06
C LEU A 137 -6.83 65.04 -32.14
N GLN A 138 -6.01 66.09 -32.22
CA GLN A 138 -4.55 65.97 -32.28
C GLN A 138 -3.91 66.87 -31.20
N PHE A 139 -2.99 66.25 -30.42
CA PHE A 139 -2.05 66.97 -29.60
C PHE A 139 -0.69 66.92 -30.30
N SER A 140 0.10 67.97 -30.29
CA SER A 140 1.32 68.07 -31.00
C SER A 140 2.47 68.61 -30.13
N GLY A 141 3.62 67.97 -30.12
CA GLY A 141 4.80 68.32 -29.32
C GLY A 141 5.04 67.33 -28.18
N ALA A 142 6.01 67.60 -27.31
CA ALA A 142 6.54 66.69 -26.30
C ALA A 142 5.99 66.99 -24.90
N GLY A 143 4.87 67.65 -24.73
CA GLY A 143 4.28 67.93 -23.44
C GLY A 143 3.18 66.92 -23.08
N ASP A 144 3.12 66.54 -21.82
CA ASP A 144 2.19 65.52 -21.30
C ASP A 144 0.74 66.00 -21.39
N SER A 145 -0.07 65.41 -22.28
CA SER A 145 -1.44 65.80 -22.56
C SER A 145 -2.44 64.84 -21.87
N GLU A 146 -3.66 65.39 -21.60
CA GLU A 146 -4.73 64.60 -20.97
C GLU A 146 -6.02 64.71 -21.75
N LEU A 147 -6.62 63.52 -22.07
CA LEU A 147 -7.97 63.44 -22.61
C LEU A 147 -8.88 62.67 -21.66
N VAL A 148 -9.98 63.28 -21.25
CA VAL A 148 -11.08 62.61 -20.57
C VAL A 148 -12.26 62.58 -21.50
N ASN A 149 -12.67 61.39 -21.98
CA ASN A 149 -13.72 61.24 -22.95
C ASN A 149 -14.97 60.56 -22.36
N ARG A 150 -16.10 61.19 -22.52
CA ARG A 150 -17.46 60.65 -22.22
C ARG A 150 -18.39 60.81 -23.43
N GLY A 151 -17.94 61.54 -24.50
CA GLY A 151 -18.67 61.84 -25.69
C GLY A 151 -18.22 61.02 -26.90
N THR A 152 -18.48 61.52 -28.06
CA THR A 152 -18.03 60.88 -29.30
C THR A 152 -16.88 61.65 -29.93
N ILE A 153 -15.84 60.89 -30.35
CA ILE A 153 -14.73 61.42 -31.15
C ILE A 153 -14.65 60.55 -32.43
N SER A 154 -14.72 61.14 -33.60
CA SER A 154 -14.71 60.35 -34.87
C SER A 154 -13.97 61.07 -35.97
N GLY A 155 -13.09 60.29 -36.68
CA GLY A 155 -12.29 60.78 -37.79
C GLY A 155 -11.61 59.61 -38.54
N SER A 156 -10.86 59.87 -39.54
CA SER A 156 -10.01 58.83 -40.19
C SER A 156 -8.96 58.29 -39.20
N SER A 157 -8.43 59.14 -38.35
CA SER A 157 -7.78 58.79 -37.07
C SER A 157 -8.53 59.49 -35.96
N GLY A 158 -8.95 58.77 -34.93
CA GLY A 158 -9.78 59.31 -33.85
C GLY A 158 -9.05 60.34 -33.00
N VAL A 159 -7.96 59.87 -32.34
CA VAL A 159 -7.11 60.71 -31.48
C VAL A 159 -5.66 60.42 -31.77
N GLN A 160 -4.87 61.47 -31.89
CA GLN A 160 -3.43 61.38 -31.98
C GLN A 160 -2.79 62.32 -30.92
N PHE A 161 -2.00 61.69 -30.05
CA PHE A 161 -1.18 62.39 -29.08
C PHE A 161 0.22 62.68 -29.63
N GLY A 162 1.05 63.36 -28.91
CA GLY A 162 2.39 63.76 -29.22
C GLY A 162 3.47 62.80 -28.74
N ALA A 163 4.53 63.37 -28.20
CA ALA A 163 5.67 62.62 -27.66
C ALA A 163 5.86 62.86 -26.14
N GLY A 164 4.83 63.16 -25.43
CA GLY A 164 4.86 63.32 -23.96
C GLY A 164 4.28 62.09 -23.26
N ASN A 165 4.34 62.10 -21.93
CA ASN A 165 3.66 61.07 -21.16
C ASN A 165 2.17 61.38 -21.11
N ASP A 166 1.45 60.87 -22.09
CA ASP A 166 0.05 61.25 -22.31
C ASP A 166 -0.92 60.38 -21.55
N ARG A 167 -2.09 60.96 -21.24
CA ARG A 167 -3.11 60.28 -20.48
C ARG A 167 -4.47 60.30 -21.16
N LEU A 168 -5.03 59.13 -21.41
CA LEU A 168 -6.38 58.97 -21.88
C LEU A 168 -7.24 58.26 -20.81
N GLN A 169 -8.37 58.95 -20.44
CA GLN A 169 -9.41 58.34 -19.61
C GLN A 169 -10.68 58.21 -20.48
N MET A 170 -10.97 56.97 -20.90
CA MET A 170 -12.20 56.65 -21.60
C MET A 170 -13.26 56.16 -20.60
N LEU A 171 -14.24 57.01 -20.30
CA LEU A 171 -15.24 56.78 -19.28
C LEU A 171 -16.59 56.36 -19.88
N ALA A 172 -16.92 56.85 -21.07
CA ALA A 172 -18.11 56.57 -21.86
C ALA A 172 -17.96 57.05 -23.32
N GLY A 173 -18.99 56.86 -24.14
CA GLY A 173 -18.98 57.32 -25.55
C GLY A 173 -18.15 56.48 -26.49
N SER A 174 -17.61 57.10 -27.53
CA SER A 174 -16.82 56.36 -28.52
C SER A 174 -15.65 57.18 -29.10
N ILE A 175 -14.56 56.51 -29.48
CA ILE A 175 -13.48 57.00 -30.28
C ILE A 175 -13.39 56.12 -31.52
N SER A 176 -13.81 56.62 -32.69
CA SER A 176 -13.75 55.93 -33.95
C SER A 176 -12.55 56.40 -34.77
N GLY A 177 -11.85 55.50 -35.47
CA GLY A 177 -10.63 55.78 -36.22
C GLY A 177 -9.35 55.52 -35.40
N GLY A 178 -9.52 55.00 -34.17
CA GLY A 178 -8.38 54.56 -33.31
C GLY A 178 -7.77 55.69 -32.45
N VAL A 179 -6.85 55.27 -31.60
CA VAL A 179 -6.06 56.15 -30.74
C VAL A 179 -4.56 55.85 -31.02
N GLN A 180 -3.77 56.88 -31.21
CA GLN A 180 -2.28 56.81 -31.23
C GLN A 180 -1.73 57.65 -30.09
N GLN A 181 -0.99 57.08 -29.13
CA GLN A 181 -0.44 57.85 -28.03
C GLN A 181 0.94 58.45 -28.34
N GLY A 182 1.82 57.65 -29.03
CA GLY A 182 3.10 58.20 -29.62
C GLY A 182 4.33 57.73 -28.87
N ASP A 183 5.23 58.67 -28.64
CA ASP A 183 6.41 58.40 -27.82
C ASP A 183 6.17 58.93 -26.40
N GLY A 184 6.61 58.19 -25.39
CA GLY A 184 6.47 58.61 -23.99
C GLY A 184 5.90 57.48 -23.12
N ASN A 185 5.85 57.70 -21.83
CA ASN A 185 5.27 56.68 -20.95
C ASN A 185 3.77 57.00 -20.78
N ASP A 186 2.96 56.40 -21.60
CA ASP A 186 1.57 56.73 -21.77
C ASP A 186 0.62 55.93 -20.83
N VAL A 187 -0.50 56.50 -20.49
CA VAL A 187 -1.47 55.87 -19.64
C VAL A 187 -2.84 55.91 -20.28
N LEU A 188 -3.43 54.72 -20.53
CA LEU A 188 -4.84 54.61 -20.89
C LEU A 188 -5.64 53.91 -19.81
N LEU A 189 -6.74 54.55 -19.36
CA LEU A 189 -7.76 53.96 -18.48
C LEU A 189 -9.07 53.85 -19.25
N LEU A 190 -9.47 52.63 -19.59
CA LEU A 190 -10.78 52.33 -20.17
C LEU A 190 -11.74 51.82 -19.10
N SER A 191 -12.69 52.67 -18.71
CA SER A 191 -13.73 52.38 -17.75
C SER A 191 -15.16 52.27 -18.33
N GLY A 192 -15.26 52.48 -19.64
CA GLY A 192 -16.50 52.38 -20.41
C GLY A 192 -16.36 52.95 -21.80
N GLY A 193 -17.38 52.77 -22.64
CA GLY A 193 -17.36 53.24 -24.04
C GLY A 193 -16.62 52.31 -25.02
N THR A 194 -16.36 52.82 -26.23
CA THR A 194 -15.73 52.05 -27.30
C THR A 194 -14.55 52.80 -27.94
N ILE A 195 -13.50 52.12 -28.25
CA ILE A 195 -12.33 52.57 -29.03
C ILE A 195 -12.16 51.57 -30.19
N ASP A 196 -11.91 52.07 -31.42
CA ASP A 196 -11.74 51.20 -32.57
C ASP A 196 -10.40 50.43 -32.52
N SER A 197 -9.29 51.09 -32.25
CA SER A 197 -7.95 50.49 -32.04
C SER A 197 -7.11 51.41 -31.16
N LEU A 198 -6.05 50.83 -30.58
CA LEU A 198 -5.08 51.54 -29.75
C LEU A 198 -3.66 51.22 -30.21
N ASP A 199 -2.86 52.23 -30.32
CA ASP A 199 -1.42 52.17 -30.51
C ASP A 199 -0.79 53.10 -29.46
N GLN A 200 -0.06 52.56 -28.48
CA GLN A 200 0.59 53.34 -27.42
C GLN A 200 1.94 53.92 -27.93
N GLY A 201 2.73 53.10 -28.66
CA GLY A 201 3.95 53.59 -29.34
C GLY A 201 5.22 53.15 -28.68
N ASN A 202 6.12 54.12 -28.37
CA ASN A 202 7.37 53.82 -27.68
C ASN A 202 7.39 54.41 -26.28
N GLY A 203 7.79 53.64 -25.32
CA GLY A 203 7.89 54.07 -23.92
C GLY A 203 7.38 53.00 -22.98
N ASP A 204 7.51 53.21 -21.67
CA ASP A 204 6.96 52.28 -20.67
C ASP A 204 5.47 52.61 -20.46
N ASP A 205 4.58 51.93 -21.18
CA ASP A 205 3.17 52.29 -21.27
C ASP A 205 2.30 51.51 -20.30
N GLN A 206 1.15 52.10 -19.95
CA GLN A 206 0.18 51.45 -19.06
C GLN A 206 -1.22 51.47 -19.65
N LEU A 207 -1.79 50.29 -19.87
CA LEU A 207 -3.19 50.10 -20.24
C LEU A 207 -4.00 49.42 -19.14
N THR A 208 -5.02 50.09 -18.65
CA THR A 208 -5.97 49.50 -17.71
C THR A 208 -7.38 49.42 -18.31
N VAL A 209 -7.94 48.22 -18.44
CA VAL A 209 -9.25 47.95 -18.99
C VAL A 209 -10.15 47.41 -17.87
N ASN A 210 -11.07 48.27 -17.34
CA ASN A 210 -12.01 47.84 -16.32
C ASN A 210 -13.40 47.51 -16.90
N ALA A 211 -13.79 48.21 -17.96
CA ALA A 211 -15.01 47.99 -18.72
C ALA A 211 -14.89 48.68 -20.09
N GLY A 212 -15.91 48.56 -20.97
CA GLY A 212 -15.84 49.11 -22.34
C GLY A 212 -15.25 48.14 -23.35
N THR A 213 -15.01 48.63 -24.55
CA THR A 213 -14.57 47.78 -25.67
C THR A 213 -13.50 48.49 -26.52
N ILE A 214 -12.38 47.83 -26.81
CA ILE A 214 -11.49 48.16 -27.94
C ILE A 214 -11.73 47.10 -29.02
N THR A 215 -12.34 47.49 -30.15
CA THR A 215 -12.82 46.50 -31.13
C THR A 215 -11.73 45.87 -31.97
N GLY A 216 -10.62 46.58 -32.20
CA GLY A 216 -9.51 46.17 -33.00
C GLY A 216 -8.28 45.74 -32.20
N LEU A 217 -7.13 45.90 -32.81
CA LEU A 217 -5.85 45.64 -32.21
C LEU A 217 -5.50 46.68 -31.16
N VAL A 218 -4.91 46.21 -30.08
CA VAL A 218 -4.15 47.02 -29.12
C VAL A 218 -2.67 46.68 -29.33
N THR A 219 -1.85 47.71 -29.62
CA THR A 219 -0.40 47.58 -29.67
C THR A 219 0.16 48.49 -28.57
N GLN A 220 1.03 47.92 -27.70
CA GLN A 220 1.74 48.74 -26.72
C GLN A 220 3.05 49.25 -27.27
N GLY A 221 3.84 48.42 -27.96
CA GLY A 221 4.97 48.86 -28.79
C GLY A 221 6.31 48.46 -28.24
N SER A 222 7.18 49.42 -27.96
CA SER A 222 8.50 49.15 -27.40
C SER A 222 8.68 49.87 -26.09
N GLY A 223 9.16 49.13 -25.10
CA GLY A 223 9.30 49.62 -23.73
C GLY A 223 8.89 48.54 -22.76
N ARG A 224 8.77 48.90 -21.49
CA ARG A 224 8.26 47.95 -20.46
C ARG A 224 6.82 48.27 -20.18
N ASP A 225 5.96 47.51 -20.83
CA ASP A 225 4.54 47.81 -20.82
C ASP A 225 3.76 47.07 -19.72
N ASP A 226 2.73 47.68 -19.18
CA ASP A 226 1.85 47.07 -18.18
C ASP A 226 0.41 47.06 -18.67
N PHE A 227 -0.10 45.87 -18.93
CA PHE A 227 -1.52 45.66 -19.28
C PHE A 227 -2.28 45.05 -18.11
N VAL A 228 -3.37 45.71 -17.68
CA VAL A 228 -4.24 45.25 -16.63
C VAL A 228 -5.68 45.19 -17.12
N MET A 229 -6.30 44.01 -17.05
CA MET A 229 -7.71 43.82 -17.43
C MET A 229 -8.53 43.17 -16.31
N THR A 230 -9.54 43.94 -15.85
CA THR A 230 -10.50 43.45 -14.84
C THR A 230 -11.90 43.21 -15.42
N GLY A 231 -12.17 43.75 -16.62
CA GLY A 231 -13.44 43.64 -17.32
C GLY A 231 -13.34 44.19 -18.72
N GLY A 232 -14.48 44.33 -19.42
CA GLY A 232 -14.47 44.87 -20.81
C GLY A 232 -14.08 43.85 -21.89
N THR A 233 -13.83 44.39 -23.09
CA THR A 233 -13.45 43.52 -24.24
C THR A 233 -12.37 44.22 -25.10
N THR A 234 -11.36 43.47 -25.53
CA THR A 234 -10.39 43.89 -26.58
C THR A 234 -10.43 42.93 -27.75
N GLY A 235 -10.15 43.40 -28.95
CA GLY A 235 -10.03 42.59 -30.14
C GLY A 235 -8.83 41.66 -30.07
N ALA A 236 -7.66 42.22 -30.06
CA ALA A 236 -6.39 41.54 -29.85
C ALA A 236 -5.45 42.43 -29.02
N LEU A 237 -4.41 41.85 -28.46
CA LEU A 237 -3.36 42.56 -27.73
C LEU A 237 -1.99 42.10 -28.26
N GLN A 238 -1.11 43.04 -28.58
CA GLN A 238 0.31 42.82 -28.83
C GLN A 238 1.10 43.78 -27.94
N GLN A 239 1.98 43.23 -27.08
CA GLN A 239 2.77 44.07 -26.20
C GLN A 239 4.03 44.57 -26.95
N GLY A 240 4.93 43.76 -27.39
CA GLY A 240 6.03 44.16 -28.23
C GLY A 240 7.39 43.84 -27.63
N ASP A 241 8.41 44.68 -27.92
CA ASP A 241 9.78 44.40 -27.50
C ASP A 241 10.03 44.82 -26.04
N ASN A 242 10.91 44.11 -25.35
CA ASN A 242 11.29 44.22 -23.92
C ASN A 242 10.36 43.47 -22.97
N ILE A 243 10.65 43.55 -21.66
CA ILE A 243 9.97 42.74 -20.64
C ILE A 243 8.65 43.39 -20.24
N ASP A 244 7.56 42.84 -20.71
CA ASP A 244 6.23 43.33 -20.51
C ASP A 244 5.48 42.56 -19.41
N THR A 245 4.49 43.23 -18.83
CA THR A 245 3.62 42.61 -17.83
C THR A 245 2.16 42.59 -18.30
N PHE A 246 1.53 41.43 -18.11
CA PHE A 246 0.13 41.21 -18.40
C PHE A 246 -0.60 40.67 -17.17
N ARG A 247 -1.69 41.33 -16.76
CA ARG A 247 -2.53 40.87 -15.65
C ARG A 247 -4.00 40.89 -16.03
N MET A 248 -4.63 39.71 -16.00
CA MET A 248 -6.05 39.59 -16.34
C MET A 248 -6.82 38.86 -15.22
N SER A 249 -7.80 39.54 -14.64
CA SER A 249 -8.71 38.93 -13.67
C SER A 249 -10.18 38.86 -14.15
N GLY A 250 -10.49 39.43 -15.31
CA GLY A 250 -11.80 39.40 -15.93
C GLY A 250 -11.78 40.04 -17.31
N GLY A 251 -12.90 40.06 -18.01
CA GLY A 251 -13.01 40.62 -19.36
C GLY A 251 -12.68 39.58 -20.46
N ARG A 252 -12.52 40.10 -21.70
CA ARG A 252 -12.29 39.24 -22.85
C ARG A 252 -11.30 39.83 -23.86
N ILE A 253 -10.31 39.08 -24.26
CA ILE A 253 -9.52 39.29 -25.47
C ILE A 253 -10.06 38.34 -26.55
N VAL A 254 -10.69 38.84 -27.58
CA VAL A 254 -11.40 38.02 -28.58
C VAL A 254 -10.43 37.22 -29.46
N GLY A 255 -9.38 37.83 -29.86
CA GLY A 255 -8.33 37.30 -30.70
C GLY A 255 -7.14 36.75 -29.91
N ALA A 256 -5.97 37.15 -30.33
CA ALA A 256 -4.70 36.77 -29.74
C ALA A 256 -4.24 37.76 -28.67
N PHE A 257 -3.56 37.23 -27.68
CA PHE A 257 -2.57 37.90 -26.87
C PHE A 257 -1.21 37.45 -27.40
N GLU A 258 -0.40 38.40 -27.89
CA GLU A 258 0.89 38.14 -28.51
C GLU A 258 2.00 38.99 -27.88
N ASP A 259 3.22 38.47 -27.89
CA ASP A 259 4.43 39.18 -27.57
C ASP A 259 4.50 39.78 -26.17
N GLY A 260 4.16 38.99 -25.18
CA GLY A 260 4.27 39.39 -23.79
C GLY A 260 5.11 38.41 -23.00
N ASP A 261 5.82 38.87 -21.96
CA ASP A 261 6.83 38.08 -21.24
C ASP A 261 6.37 37.54 -19.92
N GLN A 262 5.70 38.39 -19.14
CA GLN A 262 5.27 38.03 -17.80
C GLN A 262 3.74 38.16 -17.65
N ALA A 263 3.02 37.07 -17.69
CA ALA A 263 1.58 37.04 -17.73
C ALA A 263 0.95 36.28 -16.55
N TRP A 264 0.01 36.94 -15.92
CA TRP A 264 -0.81 36.36 -14.84
C TRP A 264 -2.29 36.45 -15.21
N MET A 265 -2.95 35.28 -15.24
CA MET A 265 -4.37 35.19 -15.52
C MET A 265 -5.11 34.52 -14.38
N THR A 266 -5.97 35.26 -13.69
CA THR A 266 -6.82 34.72 -12.61
C THR A 266 -8.30 34.61 -13.00
N GLY A 267 -8.66 35.09 -14.18
CA GLY A 267 -10.02 35.07 -14.72
C GLY A 267 -10.09 35.71 -16.09
N GLY A 268 -11.28 35.70 -16.70
CA GLY A 268 -11.50 36.25 -18.05
C GLY A 268 -11.37 35.19 -19.16
N ARG A 269 -11.30 35.65 -20.41
CA ARG A 269 -11.23 34.77 -21.58
C ARG A 269 -10.35 35.35 -22.68
N ILE A 270 -9.46 34.55 -23.23
CA ILE A 270 -8.54 34.90 -24.34
C ILE A 270 -8.74 33.91 -25.47
N GLY A 271 -8.75 34.38 -26.72
CA GLY A 271 -8.89 33.50 -27.89
C GLY A 271 -7.69 32.57 -28.07
N ARG A 272 -6.47 33.06 -28.04
CA ARG A 272 -5.20 32.30 -28.05
C ARG A 272 -4.09 33.13 -27.45
N VAL A 273 -3.03 32.45 -26.99
CA VAL A 273 -1.81 33.08 -26.47
C VAL A 273 -0.62 32.66 -27.32
N ASN A 274 0.25 33.65 -27.69
CA ASN A 274 1.51 33.40 -28.33
C ASN A 274 2.55 34.44 -27.85
N MET A 275 3.38 34.02 -26.90
CA MET A 275 4.32 34.92 -26.22
C MET A 275 5.61 35.15 -27.01
N LYS A 276 5.78 34.41 -28.12
CA LYS A 276 6.89 34.55 -29.09
C LYS A 276 8.28 34.29 -28.50
N LEU A 277 9.19 35.26 -28.58
CA LEU A 277 10.60 35.16 -28.19
C LEU A 277 10.76 35.61 -26.73
N ASP A 278 11.97 35.56 -26.22
CA ASP A 278 12.37 35.88 -24.85
C ASP A 278 11.92 34.86 -23.79
N LYS A 279 12.28 35.12 -22.54
CA LYS A 279 11.94 34.25 -21.39
C LYS A 279 10.56 34.54 -20.87
N ASN A 280 9.65 33.68 -21.15
CA ASN A 280 8.26 33.88 -20.87
C ASN A 280 7.83 33.23 -19.53
N LEU A 281 6.91 33.90 -18.85
CA LEU A 281 6.16 33.39 -17.73
C LEU A 281 4.65 33.46 -18.02
N TRP A 282 3.98 32.33 -18.13
CA TRP A 282 2.54 32.24 -18.20
C TRP A 282 2.00 31.57 -16.92
N ASP A 283 1.44 32.34 -16.00
CA ASP A 283 0.84 31.84 -14.76
C ASP A 283 -0.69 32.02 -14.81
N MET A 284 -1.39 30.92 -14.97
CA MET A 284 -2.84 30.88 -15.09
C MET A 284 -3.48 30.11 -13.94
N SER A 285 -4.18 30.82 -13.08
CA SER A 285 -4.91 30.24 -11.97
C SER A 285 -6.43 30.25 -12.12
N GLY A 286 -6.94 30.77 -13.23
CA GLY A 286 -8.38 30.80 -13.56
C GLY A 286 -8.62 31.45 -14.91
N GLY A 287 -9.86 31.39 -15.38
CA GLY A 287 -10.23 31.91 -16.70
C GLY A 287 -10.12 30.86 -17.81
N THR A 288 -10.22 31.31 -19.05
CA THR A 288 -10.26 30.45 -20.24
C THR A 288 -9.39 30.98 -21.35
N VAL A 289 -8.52 30.13 -21.88
CA VAL A 289 -7.89 30.30 -23.20
C VAL A 289 -8.58 29.33 -24.17
N ASP A 290 -9.23 29.86 -25.22
CA ASP A 290 -9.99 29.04 -26.17
C ASP A 290 -9.08 28.16 -27.08
N GLY A 291 -7.95 28.68 -27.48
CA GLY A 291 -6.97 28.07 -28.35
C GLY A 291 -5.71 27.64 -27.60
N ASN A 292 -4.59 27.73 -28.27
CA ASN A 292 -3.30 27.32 -27.76
C ASN A 292 -2.65 28.41 -26.88
N VAL A 293 -1.81 27.91 -25.96
CA VAL A 293 -0.76 28.72 -25.28
C VAL A 293 0.58 28.32 -25.90
N VAL A 294 1.24 29.23 -26.51
CA VAL A 294 2.53 29.00 -27.21
C VAL A 294 3.57 29.98 -26.69
N THR A 295 4.78 29.49 -26.38
CA THR A 295 5.93 30.30 -26.04
C THR A 295 7.07 30.15 -27.10
N GLY A 296 8.18 30.82 -26.91
CA GLY A 296 9.26 30.89 -27.86
C GLY A 296 10.41 29.92 -27.67
N PHE A 297 11.63 30.35 -28.01
CA PHE A 297 12.83 29.49 -28.03
C PHE A 297 13.74 29.62 -26.80
N ASP A 298 13.43 30.48 -25.85
CA ASP A 298 14.21 30.65 -24.63
C ASP A 298 13.64 29.81 -23.49
N THR A 299 14.21 29.98 -22.32
CA THR A 299 13.73 29.23 -21.13
C THR A 299 12.39 29.76 -20.61
N ASP A 300 11.34 29.06 -20.82
CA ASP A 300 9.95 29.43 -20.51
C ASP A 300 9.39 28.76 -19.28
N THR A 301 8.41 29.41 -18.65
CA THR A 301 7.71 28.87 -17.51
C THR A 301 6.20 28.99 -17.69
N ILE A 302 5.51 27.86 -17.67
CA ILE A 302 4.05 27.78 -17.72
C ILE A 302 3.50 27.16 -16.44
N ILE A 303 2.61 27.85 -15.77
CA ILE A 303 1.96 27.41 -14.52
C ILE A 303 0.45 27.38 -14.71
N ILE A 304 -0.17 26.21 -14.56
CA ILE A 304 -1.61 26.02 -14.65
C ILE A 304 -2.13 25.51 -13.31
N SER A 305 -3.07 26.23 -12.74
CA SER A 305 -3.59 25.91 -11.39
C SER A 305 -5.08 26.18 -11.26
N ASN A 306 -5.67 25.76 -10.17
CA ASN A 306 -7.07 25.97 -9.77
C ASN A 306 -8.06 25.63 -10.90
N ASP A 307 -8.87 26.61 -11.35
CA ASP A 307 -9.96 26.43 -12.34
C ASP A 307 -9.56 26.89 -13.75
N ALA A 308 -8.27 27.00 -14.05
CA ALA A 308 -7.78 27.40 -15.36
C ALA A 308 -8.24 26.43 -16.47
N TYR A 309 -8.63 26.96 -17.63
CA TYR A 309 -9.06 26.15 -18.76
C TYR A 309 -8.32 26.54 -20.04
N ILE A 310 -7.63 25.57 -20.65
CA ILE A 310 -6.97 25.71 -21.96
C ILE A 310 -7.66 24.78 -22.95
N GLY A 311 -8.29 25.35 -23.98
CA GLY A 311 -9.03 24.61 -25.01
C GLY A 311 -8.15 23.98 -26.08
N GLY A 312 -6.96 24.49 -26.28
CA GLY A 312 -5.96 24.01 -27.22
C GLY A 312 -4.73 23.36 -26.57
N ASN A 313 -3.63 23.39 -27.27
CA ASN A 313 -2.34 22.87 -26.81
C ASN A 313 -1.59 23.87 -25.93
N ILE A 314 -0.77 23.35 -25.05
CA ILE A 314 0.39 24.06 -24.50
C ILE A 314 1.59 23.62 -25.35
N SER A 315 2.35 24.57 -25.86
CA SER A 315 3.53 24.29 -26.66
C SER A 315 4.64 25.29 -26.33
N VAL A 316 5.73 24.80 -25.81
CA VAL A 316 6.99 25.51 -25.71
C VAL A 316 7.84 25.09 -26.89
N SER A 317 8.70 25.93 -27.40
CA SER A 317 9.37 25.65 -28.68
C SER A 317 10.78 25.10 -28.53
N GLY A 318 11.55 25.59 -27.63
CA GLY A 318 12.90 25.09 -27.37
C GLY A 318 13.63 25.95 -26.37
N GLY A 319 14.40 25.30 -25.54
CA GLY A 319 15.01 25.92 -24.38
C GLY A 319 15.11 24.87 -23.26
N ALA A 320 15.29 25.31 -22.04
CA ALA A 320 15.12 24.43 -20.87
C ALA A 320 13.85 24.88 -20.13
N ASP A 321 12.74 24.37 -20.58
CA ASP A 321 11.42 24.87 -20.24
C ASP A 321 10.82 24.20 -18.98
N SER A 322 9.86 24.86 -18.38
CA SER A 322 9.14 24.34 -17.21
C SER A 322 7.64 24.47 -17.35
N VAL A 323 6.94 23.34 -17.37
CA VAL A 323 5.48 23.30 -17.34
C VAL A 323 5.02 22.69 -16.01
N THR A 324 4.25 23.45 -15.24
CA THR A 324 3.68 23.01 -13.96
C THR A 324 2.16 23.00 -14.01
N ILE A 325 1.55 21.87 -13.70
CA ILE A 325 0.09 21.72 -13.56
C ILE A 325 -0.25 21.31 -12.13
N SER A 326 -1.05 22.13 -11.46
CA SER A 326 -1.55 21.81 -10.11
C SER A 326 -3.09 21.86 -10.00
N GLY A 327 -3.75 22.15 -11.11
CA GLY A 327 -5.20 22.27 -11.23
C GLY A 327 -5.60 22.51 -12.67
N GLY A 328 -6.86 22.85 -12.91
CA GLY A 328 -7.36 23.24 -14.23
C GLY A 328 -7.55 22.10 -15.22
N THR A 329 -7.76 22.48 -16.46
CA THR A 329 -8.02 21.55 -17.58
C THR A 329 -7.27 21.98 -18.82
N VAL A 330 -6.51 21.05 -19.40
CA VAL A 330 -5.87 21.20 -20.72
C VAL A 330 -6.52 20.21 -21.68
N ARG A 331 -7.19 20.71 -22.72
CA ARG A 331 -7.90 19.83 -23.69
C ARG A 331 -6.98 19.30 -24.77
N GLY A 332 -5.96 20.06 -25.13
CA GLY A 332 -4.98 19.71 -26.14
C GLY A 332 -3.79 18.96 -25.57
N GLN A 333 -2.76 18.90 -26.37
CA GLN A 333 -1.47 18.32 -26.02
C GLN A 333 -0.62 19.30 -25.17
N VAL A 334 0.35 18.72 -24.46
CA VAL A 334 1.44 19.47 -23.84
C VAL A 334 2.71 19.05 -24.56
N LEU A 335 3.35 19.98 -25.28
CA LEU A 335 4.51 19.76 -26.13
C LEU A 335 5.66 20.61 -25.60
N LEU A 336 6.74 19.98 -25.14
CA LEU A 336 7.89 20.69 -24.58
C LEU A 336 8.98 20.94 -25.60
N SER A 337 9.07 20.13 -26.65
CA SER A 337 9.95 20.34 -27.81
C SER A 337 11.41 19.96 -27.52
N THR A 338 12.39 20.86 -27.84
CA THR A 338 13.84 20.60 -27.72
C THR A 338 14.40 21.30 -26.50
N GLY A 339 15.24 20.63 -25.76
CA GLY A 339 15.90 21.16 -24.57
C GLY A 339 15.74 20.20 -23.37
N ASN A 340 16.45 20.47 -22.28
CA ASN A 340 16.30 19.67 -21.06
C ASN A 340 15.15 20.22 -20.25
N ASP A 341 13.96 19.69 -20.47
CA ASP A 341 12.72 20.24 -19.99
C ASP A 341 12.28 19.65 -18.64
N THR A 342 11.43 20.38 -17.96
CA THR A 342 10.85 19.95 -16.68
C THR A 342 9.33 20.01 -16.74
N PHE A 343 8.67 18.87 -16.49
CA PHE A 343 7.24 18.77 -16.36
C PHE A 343 6.84 18.37 -14.93
N ASN A 344 6.09 19.22 -14.26
CA ASN A 344 5.58 18.98 -12.92
C ASN A 344 4.05 18.93 -12.91
N TRP A 345 3.49 17.78 -12.52
CA TRP A 345 2.03 17.68 -12.34
C TRP A 345 1.69 17.15 -10.95
N ASN A 346 1.11 18.03 -10.11
CA ASN A 346 0.93 17.71 -8.71
C ASN A 346 -0.44 18.17 -8.17
N GLY A 347 -1.15 17.23 -7.55
CA GLY A 347 -2.32 17.52 -6.70
C GLY A 347 -3.65 17.74 -7.39
N GLY A 348 -3.68 17.97 -8.71
CA GLY A 348 -4.93 18.19 -9.43
C GLY A 348 -4.78 18.48 -10.92
N GLY A 349 -5.90 18.86 -11.56
CA GLY A 349 -5.96 19.12 -12.99
C GLY A 349 -6.19 17.87 -13.84
N ILE A 350 -6.53 18.08 -15.12
CA ILE A 350 -6.72 17.01 -16.11
C ILE A 350 -6.11 17.47 -17.45
N VAL A 351 -5.29 16.61 -18.05
CA VAL A 351 -4.81 16.75 -19.43
C VAL A 351 -5.48 15.70 -20.29
N TYR A 352 -6.08 16.09 -21.41
CA TYR A 352 -6.78 15.17 -22.33
C TYR A 352 -5.96 14.80 -23.56
N GLY A 353 -4.97 15.60 -23.91
CA GLY A 353 -4.03 15.33 -24.99
C GLY A 353 -2.83 14.50 -24.57
N ALA A 354 -1.99 14.16 -25.50
CA ALA A 354 -0.68 13.58 -25.21
C ALA A 354 0.22 14.63 -24.53
N ILE A 355 1.13 14.12 -23.71
CA ILE A 355 2.25 14.89 -23.15
C ILE A 355 3.51 14.36 -23.83
N ASP A 356 4.26 15.24 -24.46
CA ASP A 356 5.46 14.94 -25.23
C ASP A 356 6.58 15.85 -24.71
N MET A 357 7.60 15.23 -24.12
CA MET A 357 8.73 15.99 -23.56
C MET A 357 9.68 16.47 -24.65
N GLY A 358 9.86 15.67 -25.70
CA GLY A 358 10.69 16.03 -26.81
C GLY A 358 12.05 15.32 -26.86
N PRO A 359 13.01 15.80 -27.63
CA PRO A 359 14.38 15.31 -27.56
C PRO A 359 15.19 16.02 -26.47
N ASP A 360 16.29 15.40 -26.05
CA ASP A 360 17.22 15.79 -24.99
C ASP A 360 16.86 15.20 -23.62
N ASP A 361 17.56 15.52 -22.54
CA ASP A 361 17.43 14.83 -21.25
C ASP A 361 16.37 15.49 -20.37
N ASP A 362 15.18 14.92 -20.33
CA ASP A 362 14.01 15.50 -19.71
C ASP A 362 13.66 14.93 -18.32
N VAL A 363 12.93 15.71 -17.54
CA VAL A 363 12.49 15.32 -16.20
C VAL A 363 11.00 15.57 -16.00
N ALA A 364 10.24 14.50 -15.75
CA ALA A 364 8.84 14.60 -15.37
C ALA A 364 8.60 14.13 -13.94
N THR A 365 7.80 14.89 -13.21
CA THR A 365 7.38 14.55 -11.84
C THR A 365 5.86 14.56 -11.74
N LEU A 366 5.29 13.44 -11.37
CA LEU A 366 3.86 13.26 -11.09
C LEU A 366 3.68 13.12 -9.59
N GLY A 367 2.86 13.97 -8.96
CA GLY A 367 2.66 13.99 -7.53
C GLY A 367 1.19 14.04 -7.11
N ASN A 368 0.78 13.24 -6.12
CA ASN A 368 -0.56 13.28 -5.53
C ASN A 368 -1.70 13.20 -6.57
N LEU A 369 -1.54 12.35 -7.57
CA LEU A 369 -2.48 12.16 -8.68
C LEU A 369 -3.12 10.78 -8.63
N ASN A 370 -4.24 10.65 -9.30
CA ASN A 370 -4.95 9.39 -9.42
C ASN A 370 -5.48 9.17 -10.85
N GLN A 371 -6.20 8.07 -11.05
CA GLN A 371 -6.77 7.71 -12.36
C GLN A 371 -7.71 8.78 -12.94
N ALA A 372 -8.37 9.59 -12.11
CA ALA A 372 -9.23 10.66 -12.62
C ALA A 372 -8.42 11.80 -13.27
N ASN A 373 -7.19 12.03 -12.82
CA ASN A 373 -6.27 12.97 -13.41
C ASN A 373 -5.59 12.41 -14.67
N LEU A 374 -4.95 11.24 -14.52
CA LEU A 374 -4.06 10.66 -15.52
C LEU A 374 -4.79 9.81 -16.58
N GLY A 375 -5.97 9.30 -16.26
CA GLY A 375 -6.69 8.36 -17.12
C GLY A 375 -7.10 8.91 -18.50
N ALA A 376 -7.16 10.22 -18.63
CA ALA A 376 -7.49 10.89 -19.89
C ALA A 376 -6.29 11.06 -20.83
N VAL A 377 -5.06 10.98 -20.30
CA VAL A 377 -3.82 11.12 -21.11
C VAL A 377 -3.62 9.85 -21.96
N PRO A 378 -3.62 9.93 -23.28
CA PRO A 378 -3.43 8.76 -24.14
C PRO A 378 -1.97 8.31 -24.24
N LEU A 379 -1.02 9.24 -24.17
CA LEU A 379 0.41 9.03 -24.29
C LEU A 379 1.15 10.04 -23.40
N PHE A 380 2.14 9.57 -22.66
CA PHE A 380 3.12 10.41 -21.97
C PHE A 380 4.51 9.94 -22.40
N ASP A 381 5.09 10.68 -23.30
CA ASP A 381 6.30 10.36 -24.03
C ASP A 381 7.48 11.12 -23.43
N GLY A 382 8.54 10.40 -23.05
CA GLY A 382 9.81 11.00 -22.65
C GLY A 382 10.56 11.59 -23.80
N GLY A 383 10.41 10.97 -25.00
CA GLY A 383 11.11 11.42 -26.21
C GLY A 383 12.37 10.64 -26.51
N THR A 384 13.41 11.33 -26.97
CA THR A 384 14.73 10.72 -27.17
C THR A 384 15.76 11.41 -26.29
N GLY A 385 16.40 10.67 -25.42
CA GLY A 385 17.33 11.24 -24.47
C GLY A 385 17.62 10.30 -23.30
N SER A 386 17.92 10.89 -22.16
CA SER A 386 18.05 10.16 -20.91
C SER A 386 17.00 10.66 -19.90
N ASP A 387 15.77 10.26 -20.15
CA ASP A 387 14.58 10.84 -19.54
C ASP A 387 14.21 10.19 -18.21
N ARG A 388 13.68 11.00 -17.30
CA ARG A 388 13.35 10.58 -15.95
C ARG A 388 11.90 10.89 -15.61
N LEU A 389 11.15 9.84 -15.22
CA LEU A 389 9.78 9.96 -14.76
C LEU A 389 9.69 9.53 -13.29
N SER A 390 9.25 10.43 -12.45
CA SER A 390 9.06 10.19 -11.02
C SER A 390 7.59 10.22 -10.63
N PHE A 391 7.13 9.17 -9.97
CA PHE A 391 5.80 9.05 -9.38
C PHE A 391 5.88 9.19 -7.86
N ASN A 392 5.20 10.17 -7.29
CA ASN A 392 5.16 10.46 -5.87
C ASN A 392 3.71 10.45 -5.37
N ASN A 393 3.28 9.41 -4.65
CA ASN A 393 1.89 9.24 -4.20
C ASN A 393 0.89 9.28 -5.37
N VAL A 394 1.14 8.50 -6.40
CA VAL A 394 0.30 8.40 -7.59
C VAL A 394 -0.38 7.04 -7.65
N LYS A 395 -1.69 7.03 -7.99
CA LYS A 395 -2.47 5.81 -8.14
C LYS A 395 -3.10 5.75 -9.52
N THR A 396 -2.54 4.91 -10.39
CA THR A 396 -2.99 4.86 -11.79
C THR A 396 -2.83 3.48 -12.42
N ALA A 397 -3.59 3.25 -13.49
CA ALA A 397 -3.45 2.14 -14.41
C ALA A 397 -3.07 2.66 -15.81
N GLY A 398 -2.86 1.77 -16.75
CA GLY A 398 -2.53 2.15 -18.12
C GLY A 398 -1.06 2.41 -18.33
N VAL A 399 -0.21 1.49 -17.88
CA VAL A 399 1.26 1.64 -17.95
C VAL A 399 1.81 1.82 -19.35
N GLY A 400 1.14 1.29 -20.38
CA GLY A 400 1.55 1.41 -21.76
C GLY A 400 1.53 2.83 -22.34
N ARG A 401 0.94 3.81 -21.62
CA ARG A 401 0.99 5.23 -22.01
C ARG A 401 2.33 5.89 -21.72
N PHE A 402 3.10 5.35 -20.76
CA PHE A 402 4.41 5.87 -20.41
C PHE A 402 5.45 5.24 -21.33
N GLN A 403 5.90 5.97 -22.32
CA GLN A 403 6.81 5.49 -23.35
C GLN A 403 8.09 6.31 -23.40
N ASN A 404 9.18 5.69 -23.87
CA ASN A 404 10.47 6.33 -24.09
C ASN A 404 11.05 6.96 -22.79
N TRP A 405 11.03 6.22 -21.69
CA TRP A 405 11.61 6.63 -20.41
C TRP A 405 12.77 5.72 -20.02
N GLU A 406 13.95 6.29 -19.72
CA GLU A 406 15.14 5.57 -19.30
C GLU A 406 15.17 5.31 -17.81
N ALA A 407 14.59 6.19 -17.02
CA ALA A 407 14.53 6.01 -15.58
C ALA A 407 13.14 6.32 -15.03
N ILE A 408 12.47 5.29 -14.54
CA ILE A 408 11.21 5.43 -13.83
C ILE A 408 11.42 5.15 -12.36
N SER A 409 10.90 6.02 -11.49
CA SER A 409 10.92 5.84 -10.04
C SER A 409 9.54 5.95 -9.42
N LEU A 410 9.20 5.03 -8.55
CA LEU A 410 7.96 5.04 -7.76
C LEU A 410 8.31 5.29 -6.30
N ALA A 411 7.66 6.27 -5.70
CA ALA A 411 7.90 6.68 -4.31
C ALA A 411 6.60 7.11 -3.60
N SER A 412 6.68 7.21 -2.28
CA SER A 412 5.64 7.82 -1.44
C SER A 412 4.27 7.15 -1.58
N SER A 413 4.21 5.82 -1.50
CA SER A 413 2.97 5.03 -1.60
C SER A 413 2.30 5.08 -2.99
N THR A 414 3.10 5.12 -4.03
CA THR A 414 2.62 5.02 -5.40
C THR A 414 2.08 3.62 -5.70
N GLU A 415 0.93 3.57 -6.36
CA GLU A 415 0.28 2.34 -6.82
C GLU A 415 0.17 2.38 -8.35
N LEU A 416 0.90 1.49 -9.02
CA LEU A 416 0.87 1.38 -10.47
C LEU A 416 0.26 0.04 -10.88
N THR A 417 -0.87 0.08 -11.57
CA THR A 417 -1.56 -1.14 -12.04
C THR A 417 -1.19 -1.44 -13.49
N PHE A 418 -0.70 -2.63 -13.70
CA PHE A 418 -0.38 -3.14 -15.03
C PHE A 418 -1.65 -3.66 -15.71
N ASP A 419 -1.91 -3.17 -16.89
CA ASP A 419 -2.95 -3.60 -17.85
C ASP A 419 -2.35 -3.86 -19.24
N GLY A 420 -1.04 -3.88 -19.32
CA GLY A 420 -0.21 -4.11 -20.49
C GLY A 420 1.27 -4.15 -20.11
N ASP A 421 2.14 -4.08 -21.09
CA ASP A 421 3.59 -4.04 -20.87
C ASP A 421 4.08 -2.62 -20.62
N LEU A 422 5.05 -2.48 -19.71
CA LEU A 422 5.85 -1.27 -19.55
C LEU A 422 7.16 -1.43 -20.36
N VAL A 423 7.35 -0.54 -21.33
CA VAL A 423 8.56 -0.53 -22.18
C VAL A 423 9.47 0.59 -21.70
N LEU A 424 10.71 0.26 -21.38
CA LEU A 424 11.71 1.19 -20.88
C LEU A 424 12.78 1.47 -21.92
N GLY A 425 13.16 2.75 -22.04
CA GLY A 425 14.11 3.22 -23.03
C GLY A 425 13.45 3.65 -24.33
N ASP A 426 14.24 4.22 -25.20
CA ASP A 426 13.90 4.75 -26.51
C ASP A 426 14.75 4.14 -27.65
N SER A 427 14.68 4.71 -28.82
CA SER A 427 15.45 4.26 -29.99
C SER A 427 16.97 4.53 -29.87
N ALA A 428 17.40 5.46 -29.03
CA ALA A 428 18.80 5.82 -28.83
C ALA A 428 19.43 4.99 -27.72
N THR A 429 18.75 4.84 -26.60
CA THR A 429 19.23 4.16 -25.39
C THR A 429 18.91 2.65 -25.41
N GLY A 430 17.80 2.28 -25.99
CA GLY A 430 17.34 0.90 -26.14
C GLY A 430 16.84 0.22 -24.88
N THR A 431 17.04 0.80 -23.71
CA THR A 431 16.67 0.23 -22.42
C THR A 431 16.59 1.27 -21.33
N GLY A 432 16.09 0.84 -20.14
CA GLY A 432 15.98 1.74 -19.00
C GLY A 432 15.96 1.02 -17.65
N SER A 433 15.59 1.74 -16.62
CA SER A 433 15.53 1.29 -15.25
C SER A 433 14.20 1.61 -14.58
N LEU A 434 13.77 0.75 -13.66
CA LEU A 434 12.64 0.95 -12.78
C LEU A 434 13.07 0.79 -11.31
N ASN A 435 12.83 1.81 -10.50
CA ASN A 435 13.06 1.76 -9.07
C ASN A 435 11.74 1.85 -8.31
N VAL A 436 11.48 0.90 -7.41
CA VAL A 436 10.28 0.85 -6.57
C VAL A 436 10.71 0.99 -5.11
N ASP A 437 10.27 2.05 -4.44
CA ASP A 437 10.59 2.28 -3.02
C ASP A 437 9.81 1.34 -2.09
N GLU A 438 10.16 1.32 -0.82
CA GLU A 438 9.58 0.44 0.20
C GLU A 438 8.07 0.65 0.45
N THR A 439 7.53 1.79 0.04
CA THR A 439 6.13 2.16 0.28
C THR A 439 5.22 1.91 -0.92
N SER A 440 5.78 1.68 -2.10
CA SER A 440 5.06 1.64 -3.38
C SER A 440 4.69 0.21 -3.80
N THR A 441 3.67 0.11 -4.63
CA THR A 441 3.12 -1.19 -5.09
C THR A 441 2.92 -1.21 -6.61
N LEU A 442 3.41 -2.28 -7.22
CA LEU A 442 3.05 -2.69 -8.58
C LEU A 442 1.96 -3.75 -8.51
N PHE A 443 0.77 -3.46 -8.99
CA PHE A 443 -0.29 -4.43 -9.16
C PHE A 443 -0.18 -5.07 -10.54
N ALA A 444 0.18 -6.35 -10.57
CA ALA A 444 0.55 -7.07 -11.79
C ALA A 444 -0.29 -8.33 -12.06
N GLY A 445 -1.35 -8.58 -11.27
CA GLY A 445 -2.28 -9.68 -11.51
C GLY A 445 -3.37 -9.31 -12.52
N GLY A 446 -4.08 -10.33 -13.01
CA GLY A 446 -5.13 -10.20 -14.01
C GLY A 446 -4.64 -10.48 -15.43
N GLY A 447 -3.51 -11.16 -15.59
CA GLY A 447 -2.95 -11.58 -16.85
C GLY A 447 -1.44 -11.76 -16.88
N ASN A 448 -0.89 -11.76 -18.08
CA ASN A 448 0.55 -11.80 -18.27
C ASN A 448 1.02 -10.40 -18.68
N HIS A 449 1.80 -9.78 -17.81
CA HIS A 449 2.34 -8.44 -17.99
C HIS A 449 3.87 -8.46 -17.91
N ALA A 450 4.52 -7.49 -18.55
CA ALA A 450 5.96 -7.44 -18.57
C ALA A 450 6.53 -6.03 -18.39
N ILE A 451 7.74 -5.97 -17.82
CA ILE A 451 8.67 -4.86 -17.96
C ILE A 451 9.72 -5.32 -18.96
N ARG A 452 9.86 -4.59 -20.05
CA ARG A 452 10.78 -4.96 -21.13
C ARG A 452 11.53 -3.77 -21.71
N PRO A 453 12.70 -3.99 -22.27
CA PRO A 453 13.46 -2.94 -22.94
C PRO A 453 12.83 -2.56 -24.29
N PHE A 454 13.05 -1.37 -24.76
CA PHE A 454 12.71 -0.93 -26.11
C PHE A 454 13.43 -1.78 -27.18
N ALA A 455 14.73 -1.95 -27.06
CA ALA A 455 15.49 -2.80 -27.95
C ALA A 455 15.43 -4.26 -27.52
N ALA A 456 14.96 -5.14 -28.41
CA ALA A 456 14.72 -6.55 -28.10
C ALA A 456 15.95 -7.33 -27.59
N ALA A 457 17.17 -6.88 -27.88
CA ALA A 457 18.42 -7.51 -27.41
C ALA A 457 18.94 -6.94 -26.08
N ALA A 458 18.36 -5.85 -25.60
CA ALA A 458 18.77 -5.21 -24.35
C ALA A 458 18.07 -5.82 -23.13
N LEU A 459 18.48 -5.42 -21.94
CA LEU A 459 17.95 -5.85 -20.66
C LEU A 459 17.62 -4.61 -19.81
N VAL A 460 16.46 -4.59 -19.17
CA VAL A 460 16.13 -3.54 -18.20
C VAL A 460 16.85 -3.77 -16.87
N ASN A 461 16.93 -2.73 -16.04
CA ASN A 461 17.38 -2.85 -14.66
C ASN A 461 16.25 -2.49 -13.69
N MET A 462 15.85 -3.43 -12.85
CA MET A 462 14.82 -3.19 -11.84
C MET A 462 15.38 -3.34 -10.43
N VAL A 463 15.10 -2.36 -9.59
CA VAL A 463 15.33 -2.43 -8.14
C VAL A 463 13.99 -2.40 -7.42
N ASN A 464 13.75 -3.38 -6.56
CA ASN A 464 12.48 -3.50 -5.84
C ASN A 464 12.71 -3.52 -4.33
N ALA A 465 12.41 -2.42 -3.66
CA ALA A 465 12.27 -2.35 -2.21
C ALA A 465 10.80 -2.43 -1.76
N GLY A 466 9.85 -2.27 -2.69
CA GLY A 466 8.42 -2.24 -2.43
C GLY A 466 7.69 -3.56 -2.68
N ARG A 467 6.46 -3.45 -3.13
CA ARG A 467 5.56 -4.60 -3.34
C ARG A 467 5.27 -4.83 -4.81
N ILE A 468 5.46 -6.05 -5.28
CA ILE A 468 4.90 -6.57 -6.53
C ILE A 468 3.73 -7.49 -6.16
N ASP A 469 2.53 -7.18 -6.60
CA ASP A 469 1.31 -7.84 -6.18
C ASP A 469 0.58 -8.44 -7.38
N LEU A 470 0.56 -9.76 -7.46
CA LEU A 470 -0.22 -10.49 -8.47
C LEU A 470 -1.59 -10.95 -7.91
N THR A 471 -1.91 -10.61 -6.64
CA THR A 471 -3.13 -11.09 -5.97
C THR A 471 -4.33 -10.16 -6.14
N ASN A 472 -4.23 -9.18 -7.01
CA ASN A 472 -5.29 -8.19 -7.26
C ASN A 472 -6.41 -8.69 -8.18
N ASN A 473 -6.49 -9.99 -8.43
CA ASN A 473 -7.56 -10.70 -9.13
C ASN A 473 -8.06 -11.92 -8.32
N SER A 474 -8.82 -12.84 -8.95
CA SER A 474 -9.44 -13.98 -8.26
C SER A 474 -8.84 -15.35 -8.62
N GLY A 475 -7.76 -15.42 -9.36
CA GLY A 475 -7.22 -16.70 -9.86
C GLY A 475 -5.71 -16.79 -9.84
N ALA A 476 -5.17 -17.99 -9.65
CA ALA A 476 -3.77 -18.30 -9.81
C ALA A 476 -3.43 -18.62 -11.27
N GLY A 477 -2.25 -18.21 -11.74
CA GLY A 477 -1.73 -18.53 -13.07
C GLY A 477 -1.20 -17.33 -13.84
N ASP A 478 -1.24 -16.15 -13.25
CA ASP A 478 -0.69 -14.94 -13.84
C ASP A 478 0.85 -14.96 -13.88
N ALA A 479 1.42 -14.21 -14.81
CA ALA A 479 2.85 -14.08 -14.91
C ALA A 479 3.28 -12.61 -15.02
N PHE A 480 4.17 -12.19 -14.13
CA PHE A 480 4.83 -10.90 -14.25
C PHE A 480 6.27 -11.11 -14.70
N THR A 481 6.58 -10.66 -15.91
CA THR A 481 7.85 -10.90 -16.56
C THR A 481 8.76 -9.68 -16.48
N ILE A 482 9.99 -9.88 -16.04
CA ILE A 482 11.05 -8.88 -16.08
C ILE A 482 12.08 -9.35 -17.11
N ARG A 483 12.15 -8.67 -18.24
CA ARG A 483 13.19 -8.95 -19.25
C ARG A 483 14.45 -8.18 -18.91
N GLY A 484 15.22 -8.66 -17.94
CA GLY A 484 16.39 -7.94 -17.47
C GLY A 484 16.95 -8.36 -16.15
N ASN A 485 17.76 -7.48 -15.59
CA ASN A 485 18.34 -7.62 -14.26
C ASN A 485 17.35 -7.14 -13.19
N TYR A 486 17.29 -7.90 -12.13
CA TYR A 486 16.47 -7.60 -10.96
C TYR A 486 17.32 -7.63 -9.69
N ARG A 487 17.17 -6.62 -8.87
CA ARG A 487 17.71 -6.58 -7.52
C ARG A 487 16.59 -6.39 -6.51
N GLY A 488 16.34 -7.39 -5.69
CA GLY A 488 15.51 -7.25 -4.50
C GLY A 488 16.27 -6.46 -3.44
N ASP A 489 15.66 -5.42 -2.89
CA ASP A 489 16.20 -4.58 -1.82
C ASP A 489 15.32 -4.64 -0.57
N GLY A 490 14.97 -5.87 -0.16
CA GLY A 490 14.04 -6.12 0.93
C GLY A 490 12.55 -6.10 0.53
N GLY A 491 12.23 -5.91 -0.73
CA GLY A 491 10.87 -5.87 -1.24
C GLY A 491 10.14 -7.22 -1.21
N GLY A 492 8.85 -7.20 -1.52
CA GLY A 492 7.98 -8.36 -1.52
C GLY A 492 7.31 -8.65 -2.86
N VAL A 493 7.06 -9.93 -3.13
CA VAL A 493 6.23 -10.41 -4.25
C VAL A 493 5.11 -11.27 -3.68
N TYR A 494 3.87 -10.96 -4.04
CA TYR A 494 2.69 -11.66 -3.55
C TYR A 494 2.03 -12.43 -4.68
N LEU A 495 1.86 -13.73 -4.45
CA LEU A 495 1.44 -14.69 -5.47
C LEU A 495 0.22 -15.49 -4.98
N GLN A 496 -0.78 -15.66 -5.80
CA GLN A 496 -1.85 -16.64 -5.61
C GLN A 496 -1.34 -18.01 -6.08
N THR A 497 -1.55 -19.02 -5.25
CA THR A 497 -1.06 -20.38 -5.52
C THR A 497 -2.10 -21.38 -5.05
N VAL A 498 -2.41 -22.37 -5.85
CA VAL A 498 -3.13 -23.56 -5.42
C VAL A 498 -2.13 -24.49 -4.75
N LEU A 499 -2.14 -24.55 -3.41
CA LEU A 499 -1.21 -25.42 -2.67
C LEU A 499 -1.63 -26.88 -2.76
N GLY A 500 -1.12 -27.58 -3.75
CA GLY A 500 -1.38 -28.97 -4.06
C GLY A 500 -0.10 -29.75 -4.39
N ALA A 501 -0.20 -30.72 -5.29
CA ALA A 501 0.91 -31.50 -5.81
C ALA A 501 1.78 -30.69 -6.79
N ASP A 502 2.74 -31.34 -7.40
CA ASP A 502 3.57 -30.76 -8.47
C ASP A 502 2.71 -30.11 -9.56
N ASP A 503 3.22 -29.06 -10.17
CA ASP A 503 2.58 -28.30 -11.27
C ASP A 503 1.20 -27.71 -10.94
N SER A 504 0.83 -27.63 -9.67
CA SER A 504 -0.37 -26.89 -9.26
C SER A 504 -0.30 -25.43 -9.73
N ALA A 505 -1.44 -24.87 -10.09
CA ALA A 505 -1.52 -23.51 -10.62
C ALA A 505 -0.97 -22.48 -9.61
N SER A 506 -0.13 -21.59 -10.11
CA SER A 506 0.47 -20.52 -9.33
C SER A 506 0.74 -19.31 -10.20
N ASP A 507 0.59 -18.12 -9.62
CA ASP A 507 1.20 -16.93 -10.19
C ASP A 507 2.71 -17.06 -10.17
N ARG A 508 3.38 -16.36 -11.09
CA ARG A 508 4.81 -16.49 -11.29
C ARG A 508 5.48 -15.14 -11.50
N LEU A 509 6.59 -14.96 -10.81
CA LEU A 509 7.58 -13.96 -11.20
C LEU A 509 8.52 -14.59 -12.23
N VAL A 510 8.62 -14.00 -13.41
CA VAL A 510 9.38 -14.56 -14.53
C VAL A 510 10.55 -13.64 -14.87
N PHE A 511 11.76 -14.20 -14.98
CA PHE A 511 12.95 -13.52 -15.47
C PHE A 511 13.26 -14.02 -16.88
N ASP A 512 13.22 -13.12 -17.85
CA ASP A 512 13.55 -13.41 -19.24
C ASP A 512 14.91 -12.81 -19.59
N GLY A 513 15.97 -13.60 -19.43
CA GLY A 513 17.35 -13.12 -19.47
C GLY A 513 17.78 -12.38 -18.20
N GLY A 514 19.05 -11.97 -18.13
CA GLY A 514 19.60 -11.20 -17.03
C GLY A 514 19.80 -11.99 -15.72
N THR A 515 19.88 -11.28 -14.61
CA THR A 515 20.18 -11.85 -13.31
C THR A 515 19.23 -11.34 -12.24
N ALA A 516 18.73 -12.24 -11.36
CA ALA A 516 17.98 -11.87 -10.15
C ALA A 516 18.88 -12.02 -8.92
N THR A 517 19.05 -10.92 -8.17
CA THR A 517 19.96 -10.80 -7.02
C THR A 517 19.31 -10.10 -5.84
N GLY A 518 20.05 -9.93 -4.75
CA GLY A 518 19.59 -9.25 -3.54
C GLY A 518 18.69 -10.14 -2.67
N SER A 519 17.67 -9.55 -2.05
CA SER A 519 16.71 -10.27 -1.19
C SER A 519 15.27 -9.82 -1.47
N THR A 520 14.40 -10.79 -1.71
CA THR A 520 12.97 -10.57 -1.95
C THR A 520 12.14 -11.57 -1.16
N GLY A 521 11.16 -11.11 -0.41
CA GLY A 521 10.21 -11.96 0.28
C GLY A 521 9.06 -12.39 -0.64
N LEU A 522 8.68 -13.66 -0.59
CA LEU A 522 7.50 -14.19 -1.29
C LEU A 522 6.35 -14.37 -0.30
N GLY A 523 5.23 -13.70 -0.56
CA GLY A 523 3.96 -13.87 0.13
C GLY A 523 3.05 -14.78 -0.69
N ILE A 524 2.76 -15.97 -0.18
CA ILE A 524 1.94 -16.97 -0.88
C ILE A 524 0.52 -16.97 -0.31
N ILE A 525 -0.47 -16.79 -1.17
CA ILE A 525 -1.88 -16.85 -0.83
C ILE A 525 -2.49 -18.11 -1.44
N ASN A 526 -2.91 -19.05 -0.58
CA ASN A 526 -3.57 -20.27 -1.04
C ASN A 526 -4.96 -19.98 -1.61
N THR A 527 -5.18 -20.31 -2.88
CA THR A 527 -6.44 -20.14 -3.60
C THR A 527 -7.15 -21.47 -3.83
N GLY A 528 -7.46 -22.18 -2.72
CA GLY A 528 -8.27 -23.41 -2.75
C GLY A 528 -7.49 -24.72 -2.83
N GLY A 529 -6.17 -24.70 -2.63
CA GLY A 529 -5.36 -25.92 -2.50
C GLY A 529 -5.61 -26.59 -1.14
N GLY A 530 -5.94 -27.90 -1.16
CA GLY A 530 -6.17 -28.74 0.04
C GLY A 530 -4.89 -29.34 0.62
N GLY A 531 -3.71 -29.05 0.05
CA GLY A 531 -2.44 -29.68 0.39
C GLY A 531 -2.21 -30.99 -0.35
N ALA A 532 -0.97 -31.29 -0.71
CA ALA A 532 -0.55 -32.61 -1.20
C ALA A 532 0.98 -32.76 -1.15
N ALA A 533 1.47 -33.98 -1.25
CA ALA A 533 2.90 -34.24 -1.41
C ALA A 533 3.37 -33.83 -2.81
N THR A 534 4.44 -33.05 -2.90
CA THR A 534 5.15 -32.79 -4.15
C THR A 534 6.19 -33.87 -4.37
N LEU A 535 6.17 -34.54 -5.52
CA LEU A 535 6.97 -35.75 -5.77
C LEU A 535 8.16 -35.50 -6.71
N VAL A 536 8.13 -34.40 -7.47
CA VAL A 536 9.14 -34.04 -8.48
C VAL A 536 9.70 -32.65 -8.18
N ASP A 537 9.32 -31.62 -8.96
CA ASP A 537 9.90 -30.28 -8.85
C ASP A 537 9.19 -29.41 -7.82
N GLY A 538 7.89 -29.65 -7.61
CA GLY A 538 7.03 -28.82 -6.78
C GLY A 538 6.21 -27.81 -7.59
N ILE A 539 5.73 -26.75 -6.94
CA ILE A 539 4.91 -25.69 -7.52
C ILE A 539 5.83 -24.54 -7.93
N LEU A 540 5.87 -24.21 -9.21
CA LEU A 540 6.73 -23.16 -9.76
C LEU A 540 6.21 -21.77 -9.39
N VAL A 541 7.01 -20.97 -8.69
CA VAL A 541 6.69 -19.61 -8.25
C VAL A 541 7.63 -18.54 -8.83
N VAL A 542 8.89 -18.90 -9.10
CA VAL A 542 9.83 -18.02 -9.82
C VAL A 542 10.43 -18.80 -10.97
N GLN A 543 10.33 -18.25 -12.17
CA GLN A 543 10.77 -18.90 -13.40
C GLN A 543 11.91 -18.12 -14.05
N ALA A 544 12.96 -18.81 -14.45
CA ALA A 544 14.08 -18.26 -15.21
C ALA A 544 14.05 -18.80 -16.64
N LEU A 545 14.03 -17.92 -17.63
CA LEU A 545 13.95 -18.21 -19.05
C LEU A 545 15.15 -17.61 -19.80
N ASN A 546 15.44 -18.13 -20.97
CA ASN A 546 16.41 -17.58 -21.93
C ASN A 546 17.78 -17.24 -21.31
N GLY A 547 18.27 -18.12 -20.43
CA GLY A 547 19.57 -17.97 -19.77
C GLY A 547 19.58 -17.03 -18.57
N ALA A 548 18.41 -16.66 -18.07
CA ALA A 548 18.31 -15.93 -16.80
C ALA A 548 18.89 -16.76 -15.65
N THR A 549 19.50 -16.06 -14.69
CA THR A 549 20.07 -16.69 -13.49
C THR A 549 19.51 -16.05 -12.23
N THR A 550 19.37 -16.83 -11.17
CA THR A 550 18.91 -16.36 -9.86
C THR A 550 19.97 -16.65 -8.79
N ALA A 551 20.32 -15.66 -7.97
CA ALA A 551 21.31 -15.88 -6.92
C ALA A 551 20.74 -16.77 -5.80
N PRO A 552 21.56 -17.65 -5.19
CA PRO A 552 21.17 -18.35 -3.97
C PRO A 552 20.75 -17.34 -2.88
N GLY A 553 19.56 -17.49 -2.31
CA GLY A 553 19.04 -16.55 -1.30
C GLY A 553 18.37 -15.27 -1.84
N ALA A 554 18.24 -15.13 -3.17
CA ALA A 554 17.52 -14.01 -3.77
C ALA A 554 16.03 -13.99 -3.37
N PHE A 555 15.46 -15.14 -3.02
CA PHE A 555 14.07 -15.27 -2.60
C PHE A 555 13.94 -16.03 -1.28
N SER A 556 12.98 -15.64 -0.45
CA SER A 556 12.61 -16.31 0.81
C SER A 556 11.11 -16.15 1.04
N LEU A 557 10.50 -17.04 1.82
CA LEU A 557 9.11 -16.88 2.22
C LEU A 557 8.97 -15.86 3.38
N PHE A 558 7.95 -15.00 3.35
CA PHE A 558 7.65 -14.10 4.47
C PHE A 558 7.09 -14.83 5.70
N ALA A 559 6.37 -15.92 5.48
CA ALA A 559 5.71 -16.68 6.52
C ALA A 559 5.65 -18.16 6.13
N PRO A 560 5.44 -19.07 7.08
CA PRO A 560 5.15 -20.46 6.80
C PRO A 560 3.93 -20.61 5.87
N VAL A 561 4.05 -21.47 4.88
CA VAL A 561 3.01 -21.75 3.89
C VAL A 561 2.51 -23.17 4.11
N SER A 562 1.23 -23.32 4.46
CA SER A 562 0.64 -24.62 4.82
C SER A 562 -0.70 -24.82 4.14
N ALA A 563 -0.98 -26.07 3.75
CA ALA A 563 -2.29 -26.52 3.29
C ALA A 563 -2.45 -28.01 3.62
N GLY A 564 -3.65 -28.43 4.01
CA GLY A 564 -3.90 -29.80 4.43
C GLY A 564 -2.98 -30.24 5.56
N ALA A 565 -2.33 -31.36 5.36
CA ALA A 565 -1.36 -31.92 6.29
C ALA A 565 0.06 -31.36 6.13
N TYR A 566 0.32 -30.57 5.08
CA TYR A 566 1.68 -30.22 4.64
C TYR A 566 2.05 -28.78 4.93
N GLU A 567 3.36 -28.55 5.05
CA GLU A 567 4.05 -27.28 5.01
C GLU A 567 4.92 -27.20 3.77
N TYR A 568 4.83 -26.11 3.02
CA TYR A 568 5.57 -25.89 1.79
C TYR A 568 6.74 -24.99 2.05
N PHE A 569 7.92 -25.39 1.58
CA PHE A 569 9.15 -24.62 1.67
C PHE A 569 9.61 -24.21 0.27
N LEU A 570 10.32 -23.10 0.21
CA LEU A 570 10.86 -22.56 -1.03
C LEU A 570 12.23 -23.18 -1.34
N PHE A 571 12.39 -23.72 -2.54
CA PHE A 571 13.62 -24.34 -3.00
C PHE A 571 14.09 -23.70 -4.30
N LYS A 572 15.40 -23.40 -4.39
CA LYS A 572 16.03 -23.09 -5.65
C LYS A 572 16.38 -24.39 -6.39
N GLY A 573 15.97 -24.48 -7.64
CA GLY A 573 16.11 -25.65 -8.48
C GLY A 573 15.08 -26.75 -8.21
N GLY A 574 14.63 -27.37 -9.27
CA GLY A 574 13.84 -28.59 -9.22
C GLY A 574 14.72 -29.84 -9.30
N VAL A 575 14.07 -31.00 -9.38
CA VAL A 575 14.74 -32.31 -9.61
C VAL A 575 14.98 -32.52 -11.10
N SER A 576 14.13 -31.95 -11.95
CA SER A 576 14.23 -32.08 -13.40
C SER A 576 15.41 -31.29 -13.97
N ALA A 577 15.99 -31.81 -15.07
CA ALA A 577 17.09 -31.15 -15.75
C ALA A 577 16.66 -29.80 -16.33
N GLY A 578 17.51 -28.76 -16.21
CA GLY A 578 17.25 -27.41 -16.72
C GLY A 578 16.46 -26.51 -15.79
N THR A 579 16.08 -26.96 -14.61
CA THR A 579 15.29 -26.19 -13.63
C THR A 579 16.11 -25.50 -12.55
N GLY A 580 17.44 -25.57 -12.63
CA GLY A 580 18.36 -25.12 -11.57
C GLY A 580 18.25 -23.66 -11.17
N GLU A 581 17.72 -22.78 -12.04
CA GLU A 581 17.56 -21.35 -11.77
C GLU A 581 16.13 -20.97 -11.34
N ASN A 582 15.19 -21.91 -11.42
CA ASN A 582 13.82 -21.72 -10.99
C ASN A 582 13.66 -21.86 -9.46
N TRP A 583 12.52 -21.39 -8.93
CA TRP A 583 12.18 -21.57 -7.52
C TRP A 583 10.80 -22.21 -7.39
N TYR A 584 10.74 -23.21 -6.50
CA TYR A 584 9.57 -24.05 -6.33
C TYR A 584 9.15 -24.13 -4.86
N LEU A 585 7.85 -24.18 -4.63
CA LEU A 585 7.29 -24.58 -3.34
C LEU A 585 7.20 -26.10 -3.30
N ARG A 586 7.81 -26.73 -2.27
CA ARG A 586 7.80 -28.17 -2.09
C ARG A 586 7.35 -28.56 -0.69
N SER A 587 6.56 -29.62 -0.63
CA SER A 587 6.02 -30.23 0.60
C SER A 587 6.73 -31.55 0.94
N THR A 588 7.78 -31.92 0.19
CA THR A 588 8.64 -33.08 0.45
C THR A 588 10.11 -32.76 0.20
N LEU A 589 11.00 -33.49 0.84
CA LEU A 589 12.43 -33.55 0.53
C LEU A 589 12.74 -34.82 -0.25
N ALA A 590 13.48 -34.71 -1.35
CA ALA A 590 14.09 -35.85 -1.97
C ALA A 590 15.17 -36.40 -1.01
N ALA A 591 15.18 -37.71 -0.75
CA ALA A 591 16.28 -38.31 -0.08
C ALA A 591 17.52 -38.20 -0.99
N GLY A 592 18.60 -37.67 -0.46
CA GLY A 592 19.89 -37.77 -1.17
C GLY A 592 20.18 -39.21 -1.53
N PRO A 593 21.03 -39.47 -2.57
CA PRO A 593 21.37 -40.82 -2.95
C PRO A 593 21.89 -41.57 -1.71
N THR A 594 21.22 -42.66 -1.36
CA THR A 594 21.74 -43.60 -0.36
C THR A 594 23.12 -44.05 -0.78
N PRO A 595 24.15 -43.99 0.09
CA PRO A 595 25.42 -44.61 -0.24
C PRO A 595 25.17 -46.08 -0.58
N ALA A 596 25.57 -46.52 -1.75
CA ALA A 596 25.47 -47.92 -2.15
C ALA A 596 26.16 -48.78 -1.07
N PRO A 597 25.53 -49.86 -0.60
CA PRO A 597 26.19 -50.75 0.33
C PRO A 597 27.38 -51.42 -0.40
N ASN A 598 28.59 -51.03 0.00
CA ASN A 598 29.87 -51.68 -0.31
C ASN A 598 30.17 -51.92 -1.81
N GLY A 599 30.68 -50.94 -2.49
CA GLY A 599 31.30 -51.11 -3.80
C GLY A 599 32.03 -49.86 -4.22
N GLY A 600 33.35 -49.88 -4.05
CA GLY A 600 34.36 -49.02 -4.64
C GLY A 600 33.95 -47.57 -4.99
N GLY A 601 34.02 -46.70 -4.03
CA GLY A 601 33.85 -45.28 -4.30
C GLY A 601 34.98 -44.76 -5.17
N GLU A 602 34.67 -44.27 -6.35
CA GLU A 602 35.54 -43.37 -7.07
C GLU A 602 35.72 -42.11 -6.22
N VAL A 603 36.90 -41.95 -5.67
CA VAL A 603 37.31 -40.74 -4.96
C VAL A 603 37.39 -39.66 -6.03
N LEU A 604 36.48 -38.70 -5.97
CA LEU A 604 36.61 -37.47 -6.75
C LEU A 604 38.01 -36.89 -6.47
N PRO A 605 38.79 -36.52 -7.50
CA PRO A 605 40.07 -35.88 -7.27
C PRO A 605 39.85 -34.58 -6.46
N PRO A 606 40.80 -34.27 -5.56
CA PRO A 606 40.70 -33.02 -4.79
C PRO A 606 40.64 -31.83 -5.76
N PRO A 607 39.86 -30.76 -5.44
CA PRO A 607 39.83 -29.59 -6.29
C PRO A 607 41.26 -29.07 -6.48
N PRO A 608 41.61 -28.56 -7.68
CA PRO A 608 42.93 -27.99 -7.92
C PRO A 608 43.20 -26.86 -6.90
N PRO A 609 44.49 -26.75 -6.45
CA PRO A 609 44.84 -25.71 -5.50
C PRO A 609 44.50 -24.35 -6.09
N THR A 610 43.82 -23.53 -5.34
CA THR A 610 43.57 -22.13 -5.68
C THR A 610 44.87 -21.42 -6.03
N PRO A 611 44.99 -20.71 -7.18
CA PRO A 611 46.18 -19.94 -7.48
C PRO A 611 46.47 -18.96 -6.33
N PRO A 612 47.76 -18.73 -6.00
CA PRO A 612 48.09 -17.77 -4.94
C PRO A 612 47.51 -16.39 -5.30
N VAL A 613 46.80 -15.82 -4.37
CA VAL A 613 46.29 -14.46 -4.47
C VAL A 613 47.49 -13.52 -4.70
N ALA A 614 47.48 -12.81 -5.83
CA ALA A 614 48.49 -11.82 -6.12
C ALA A 614 48.51 -10.77 -4.98
N PRO A 615 49.70 -10.34 -4.53
CA PRO A 615 49.77 -9.29 -3.53
C PRO A 615 49.07 -7.99 -4.03
N PRO A 616 48.38 -7.24 -3.18
CA PRO A 616 47.75 -5.99 -3.59
C PRO A 616 48.81 -5.02 -4.15
N PRO A 617 48.48 -4.23 -5.19
CA PRO A 617 49.41 -3.24 -5.74
C PRO A 617 49.82 -2.23 -4.65
N PRO A 618 51.08 -1.73 -4.68
CA PRO A 618 51.55 -0.78 -3.68
C PRO A 618 50.72 0.51 -3.75
N ILE A 619 50.38 1.00 -2.56
CA ILE A 619 49.66 2.25 -2.37
C ILE A 619 50.54 3.38 -2.96
N PRO A 620 50.00 4.27 -3.84
CA PRO A 620 50.74 5.42 -4.32
C PRO A 620 51.16 6.32 -3.14
N PRO A 621 52.36 6.94 -3.15
CA PRO A 621 52.79 7.82 -2.08
C PRO A 621 51.87 9.06 -2.02
N ALA A 622 51.58 9.48 -0.80
CA ALA A 622 50.77 10.68 -0.55
C ALA A 622 51.42 11.93 -1.18
N PRO A 623 50.62 12.85 -1.71
CA PRO A 623 51.17 14.10 -2.23
C PRO A 623 51.84 14.92 -1.11
N PRO A 624 52.92 15.65 -1.40
CA PRO A 624 53.63 16.48 -0.40
C PRO A 624 52.72 17.61 0.13
N PRO A 625 52.88 18.02 1.35
CA PRO A 625 52.13 19.16 1.93
C PRO A 625 52.54 20.45 1.20
N PRO A 626 51.61 21.43 1.07
CA PRO A 626 51.90 22.72 0.46
C PRO A 626 52.89 23.50 1.34
N PRO A 627 53.74 24.36 0.74
CA PRO A 627 54.73 25.13 1.48
C PRO A 627 54.08 26.18 2.41
N GLU A 628 54.53 26.20 3.64
CA GLU A 628 54.26 27.33 4.57
C GLU A 628 54.88 28.60 4.05
N GLY A 629 54.15 29.72 4.10
CA GLY A 629 54.73 31.05 4.13
C GLY A 629 54.15 32.04 3.08
N ALA A 630 53.08 32.71 3.48
CA ALA A 630 52.89 34.13 3.16
C ALA A 630 51.95 34.72 4.19
N THR A 631 52.53 35.43 5.09
CA THR A 631 51.87 36.34 6.02
C THR A 631 51.42 37.58 5.28
N ASP A 632 50.17 37.95 5.43
CA ASP A 632 49.69 39.30 5.20
C ASP A 632 48.96 39.78 6.46
N PRO A 633 49.39 40.95 7.02
CA PRO A 633 48.86 41.45 8.27
C PRO A 633 47.70 42.42 8.01
N ASP A 634 46.84 42.45 8.97
CA ASP A 634 45.89 43.53 9.28
C ASP A 634 44.41 43.26 8.91
N LEU A 635 43.67 42.93 9.95
CA LEU A 635 42.48 43.66 10.36
C LEU A 635 42.01 43.17 11.72
N THR A 636 41.95 44.09 12.58
CA THR A 636 41.62 44.07 14.02
C THR A 636 40.20 43.64 14.32
N ALA A 637 40.14 42.88 15.43
CA ALA A 637 39.18 42.98 16.54
C ALA A 637 37.70 42.53 16.35
N GLY A 638 37.37 41.40 16.94
CA GLY A 638 36.33 41.37 18.00
C GLY A 638 34.92 40.98 17.55
N GLU A 639 34.65 39.66 17.63
CA GLU A 639 33.40 39.25 18.24
C GLU A 639 33.48 37.74 18.58
N THR A 640 33.36 37.46 19.85
CA THR A 640 33.34 36.09 20.39
C THR A 640 32.05 35.38 20.01
N ALA A 641 32.20 34.24 19.31
CA ALA A 641 31.09 33.32 19.08
C ALA A 641 30.60 32.71 20.41
N PRO A 642 29.28 32.50 20.57
CA PRO A 642 28.74 31.81 21.74
C PRO A 642 29.10 30.31 21.71
N PRO A 643 29.26 29.66 22.88
CA PRO A 643 29.58 28.25 22.96
C PRO A 643 28.45 27.37 22.38
N PRO A 644 28.76 26.17 21.82
CA PRO A 644 27.75 25.26 21.32
C PRO A 644 26.86 24.77 22.46
N PRO A 645 25.54 24.50 22.15
CA PRO A 645 24.63 23.96 23.16
C PRO A 645 25.06 22.54 23.56
N PRO A 646 24.74 22.12 24.79
CA PRO A 646 25.07 20.78 25.27
C PRO A 646 24.31 19.73 24.46
N PRO A 647 24.88 18.51 24.30
CA PRO A 647 24.24 17.46 23.53
C PRO A 647 22.91 17.05 24.19
N GLU A 648 21.86 16.91 23.37
CA GLU A 648 20.58 16.33 23.78
C GLU A 648 20.81 14.93 24.37
N PRO A 649 20.10 14.57 25.47
CA PRO A 649 20.13 13.21 25.97
C PRO A 649 19.56 12.24 24.95
N ALA A 650 20.26 11.13 24.73
CA ALA A 650 19.83 10.04 23.89
C ALA A 650 18.40 9.61 24.24
N PRO A 651 17.54 9.28 23.24
CA PRO A 651 16.20 8.82 23.52
C PRO A 651 16.27 7.51 24.32
N VAL A 652 15.53 7.48 25.42
CA VAL A 652 15.34 6.30 26.26
C VAL A 652 14.62 5.26 25.41
N ALA A 653 15.24 4.09 25.24
CA ALA A 653 14.63 2.96 24.58
C ALA A 653 13.31 2.59 25.29
N PRO A 654 12.23 2.28 24.55
CA PRO A 654 11.01 1.79 25.15
C PRO A 654 11.30 0.49 25.94
N PRO A 655 10.54 0.19 27.00
CA PRO A 655 10.75 -1.03 27.78
C PRO A 655 10.60 -2.24 26.88
N SER A 656 11.56 -3.15 26.95
CA SER A 656 11.57 -4.43 26.25
C SER A 656 10.33 -5.21 26.66
N ASP A 657 9.53 -5.60 25.67
CA ASP A 657 8.48 -6.62 25.81
C ASP A 657 9.06 -7.90 26.45
N PRO A 658 8.26 -8.63 27.23
CA PRO A 658 8.69 -9.90 27.80
C PRO A 658 9.10 -10.86 26.67
N PRO A 659 10.11 -11.73 26.88
CA PRO A 659 10.61 -12.59 25.83
C PRO A 659 9.48 -13.46 25.28
N VAL A 660 9.17 -13.25 24.01
CA VAL A 660 8.34 -14.17 23.22
C VAL A 660 9.06 -15.52 23.25
N PRO A 661 8.40 -16.64 23.60
CA PRO A 661 9.04 -17.95 23.56
C PRO A 661 9.58 -18.18 22.14
N ASP A 662 10.82 -18.67 22.05
CA ASP A 662 11.47 -19.04 20.80
C ASP A 662 10.56 -19.91 19.94
N VAL A 663 9.83 -19.29 19.02
CA VAL A 663 9.13 -19.98 17.95
C VAL A 663 10.22 -20.34 16.96
N PRO A 664 10.37 -21.60 16.54
CA PRO A 664 11.29 -21.94 15.47
C PRO A 664 10.92 -21.13 14.23
N VAL A 665 11.77 -20.16 13.89
CA VAL A 665 11.58 -19.35 12.70
C VAL A 665 11.65 -20.30 11.52
N ALA A 666 10.60 -20.38 10.71
CA ALA A 666 10.58 -21.11 9.46
C ALA A 666 11.46 -20.37 8.43
N GLY A 667 12.73 -20.59 8.55
CA GLY A 667 13.83 -20.02 7.77
C GLY A 667 15.11 -20.80 8.07
N GLY A 668 14.98 -21.80 8.93
CA GLY A 668 16.06 -22.73 9.22
C GLY A 668 16.36 -23.60 8.02
N SER A 669 17.64 -23.73 7.71
CA SER A 669 18.16 -24.62 6.68
C SER A 669 17.52 -26.00 6.79
N LEU A 670 17.25 -26.59 5.64
CA LEU A 670 16.63 -27.90 5.50
C LEU A 670 17.43 -29.01 6.23
N PRO A 671 16.76 -30.08 6.72
CA PRO A 671 17.43 -31.21 7.35
C PRO A 671 18.48 -31.81 6.41
N GLY A 672 19.72 -31.89 6.87
CA GLY A 672 20.83 -32.48 6.12
C GLY A 672 22.03 -31.57 5.89
N THR A 673 21.95 -30.29 6.15
CA THR A 673 23.05 -29.33 5.94
C THR A 673 23.56 -28.70 7.26
N GLY A 674 23.65 -29.46 8.34
CA GLY A 674 24.33 -29.04 9.57
C GLY A 674 23.56 -28.08 10.47
N SER A 675 22.28 -27.89 10.24
CA SER A 675 21.42 -27.08 11.12
C SER A 675 21.15 -27.79 12.44
N PRO A 676 21.09 -27.07 13.58
CA PRO A 676 20.74 -27.68 14.85
C PRO A 676 19.29 -28.22 14.79
N PRO A 677 18.99 -29.32 15.53
CA PRO A 677 17.65 -29.86 15.56
C PRO A 677 16.66 -28.85 16.15
N PRO A 678 15.40 -28.79 15.66
CA PRO A 678 14.39 -27.82 16.08
C PRO A 678 13.93 -27.99 17.55
N SER A 679 14.20 -29.16 18.16
CA SER A 679 13.96 -29.43 19.57
C SER A 679 14.91 -30.51 20.08
N ALA A 680 15.08 -30.56 21.41
CA ALA A 680 15.90 -31.62 22.04
C ALA A 680 15.37 -33.02 21.68
N GLY A 681 16.22 -33.87 21.14
CA GLY A 681 15.85 -35.24 20.73
C GLY A 681 15.29 -35.37 19.30
N ALA A 682 15.06 -34.26 18.58
CA ALA A 682 14.70 -34.32 17.17
C ALA A 682 15.87 -34.84 16.33
N ARG A 683 15.57 -35.62 15.30
CA ARG A 683 16.55 -36.21 14.35
C ARG A 683 16.00 -36.07 12.94
N PRO A 684 16.87 -36.00 11.90
CA PRO A 684 16.40 -36.02 10.52
C PRO A 684 15.50 -37.23 10.26
N ALA A 685 14.38 -37.00 9.59
CA ALA A 685 13.44 -38.06 9.30
C ALA A 685 13.99 -39.01 8.25
N ALA A 686 13.74 -40.31 8.43
CA ALA A 686 14.04 -41.31 7.39
C ALA A 686 13.02 -41.16 6.25
N PRO A 687 13.46 -41.34 4.99
CA PRO A 687 12.58 -41.34 3.82
C PRO A 687 11.50 -42.45 3.94
N ASN A 688 10.34 -42.16 3.31
CA ASN A 688 9.29 -43.14 3.13
C ASN A 688 9.64 -44.17 2.04
N GLU A 689 8.73 -45.09 1.72
CA GLU A 689 8.90 -46.12 0.68
C GLU A 689 9.21 -45.55 -0.72
N ASN A 690 8.80 -44.31 -0.98
CA ASN A 690 9.08 -43.59 -2.24
C ASN A 690 10.40 -42.83 -2.22
N GLY A 691 11.20 -42.95 -1.19
CA GLY A 691 12.45 -42.24 -1.04
C GLY A 691 12.32 -40.78 -0.68
N LEU A 692 11.14 -40.33 -0.27
CA LEU A 692 10.82 -38.94 0.05
C LEU A 692 10.57 -38.75 1.55
N VAL A 693 10.94 -37.60 2.07
CA VAL A 693 10.63 -37.17 3.44
C VAL A 693 9.49 -36.15 3.37
N PRO A 694 8.29 -36.46 3.89
CA PRO A 694 7.18 -35.52 3.90
C PRO A 694 7.46 -34.36 4.86
N LEU A 695 7.11 -33.15 4.45
CA LEU A 695 7.21 -31.95 5.23
C LEU A 695 5.84 -31.64 5.87
N TYR A 696 5.43 -32.48 6.80
CA TYR A 696 4.18 -32.26 7.54
C TYR A 696 4.29 -30.99 8.40
N ARG A 697 3.20 -30.25 8.50
CA ARG A 697 3.09 -29.16 9.47
C ARG A 697 3.04 -29.69 10.90
N LEU A 698 3.38 -28.86 11.87
CA LEU A 698 3.42 -29.26 13.29
C LEU A 698 2.07 -29.81 13.77
N GLU A 699 0.97 -29.27 13.31
CA GLU A 699 -0.39 -29.65 13.65
C GLU A 699 -0.73 -31.08 13.20
N THR A 700 -0.10 -31.59 12.15
CA THR A 700 -0.37 -32.93 11.63
C THR A 700 -0.08 -33.98 12.70
N ALA A 701 1.10 -33.95 13.32
CA ALA A 701 1.44 -34.88 14.40
C ALA A 701 0.68 -34.54 15.70
N ALA A 702 0.43 -33.24 15.96
CA ALA A 702 -0.34 -32.80 17.11
C ALA A 702 -1.78 -33.32 17.09
N TYR A 703 -2.42 -33.40 15.94
CA TYR A 703 -3.80 -33.96 15.84
C TYR A 703 -3.81 -35.47 15.69
N ALA A 704 -2.79 -36.04 15.06
CA ALA A 704 -2.66 -37.48 14.89
C ALA A 704 -2.49 -38.25 16.22
N VAL A 705 -2.09 -37.60 17.29
CA VAL A 705 -2.00 -38.19 18.63
C VAL A 705 -3.39 -38.46 19.27
N VAL A 706 -4.44 -37.74 18.83
CA VAL A 706 -5.74 -37.69 19.54
C VAL A 706 -6.44 -39.05 19.59
N PRO A 707 -6.69 -39.78 18.48
CA PRO A 707 -7.37 -41.06 18.54
C PRO A 707 -6.65 -42.10 19.43
N PRO A 708 -5.34 -42.34 19.27
CA PRO A 708 -4.64 -43.29 20.12
C PRO A 708 -4.59 -42.86 21.61
N LEU A 709 -4.49 -41.56 21.90
CA LEU A 709 -4.48 -41.06 23.26
C LEU A 709 -5.87 -41.24 23.95
N LEU A 710 -6.97 -41.05 23.22
CA LEU A 710 -8.30 -41.34 23.73
C LEU A 710 -8.47 -42.82 24.13
N ARG A 711 -7.95 -43.74 23.30
CA ARG A 711 -7.98 -45.16 23.66
C ARG A 711 -7.17 -45.48 24.91
N GLU A 712 -5.99 -44.91 25.05
CA GLU A 712 -5.17 -45.07 26.26
C GLU A 712 -5.88 -44.52 27.51
N THR A 713 -6.49 -43.32 27.39
CA THR A 713 -7.25 -42.72 28.49
C THR A 713 -8.44 -43.56 28.88
N SER A 714 -9.14 -44.17 27.91
CA SER A 714 -10.26 -45.09 28.18
C SER A 714 -9.81 -46.43 28.79
N LEU A 715 -8.62 -46.95 28.41
CA LEU A 715 -8.03 -48.14 29.04
C LEU A 715 -7.67 -47.86 30.50
N ALA A 716 -7.04 -46.71 30.80
CA ALA A 716 -6.76 -46.31 32.20
C ALA A 716 -8.03 -46.14 33.02
N SER A 717 -9.11 -45.61 32.36
CA SER A 717 -10.42 -45.51 33.00
C SER A 717 -11.06 -46.89 33.28
N LEU A 718 -10.93 -47.83 32.36
CA LEU A 718 -11.51 -49.18 32.49
C LEU A 718 -10.86 -49.96 33.62
N GLY A 719 -9.51 -50.07 33.57
CA GLY A 719 -8.74 -50.94 34.50
C GLY A 719 -9.11 -52.43 34.44
N THR A 720 -8.51 -53.23 35.27
CA THR A 720 -8.85 -54.65 35.46
C THR A 720 -9.90 -54.79 36.59
N PHE A 721 -10.49 -55.98 36.67
CA PHE A 721 -11.44 -56.30 37.74
C PHE A 721 -10.89 -56.00 39.14
N HIS A 722 -9.68 -56.44 39.44
CA HIS A 722 -9.03 -56.23 40.75
C HIS A 722 -8.65 -54.77 41.00
N GLU A 723 -8.31 -54.02 39.98
CA GLU A 723 -8.01 -52.55 40.08
C GLU A 723 -9.28 -51.73 40.30
N ARG A 724 -10.45 -52.24 39.97
CA ARG A 724 -11.72 -51.57 40.14
C ARG A 724 -12.44 -51.99 41.42
N GLN A 725 -12.47 -53.26 41.73
CA GLN A 725 -13.24 -53.81 42.84
C GLN A 725 -12.41 -54.40 44.02
N GLY A 726 -11.08 -54.43 43.89
CA GLY A 726 -10.21 -55.08 44.87
C GLY A 726 -10.37 -56.61 44.92
N GLU A 727 -10.02 -57.26 46.03
CA GLU A 727 -10.03 -58.69 46.18
C GLU A 727 -11.37 -59.22 46.73
N GLN A 728 -11.98 -60.18 46.03
CA GLN A 728 -13.30 -60.78 46.41
C GLN A 728 -13.18 -61.98 47.32
N ARG A 729 -12.06 -62.70 47.25
CA ARG A 729 -11.90 -63.96 48.13
C ARG A 729 -11.94 -63.66 49.59
N LEU A 730 -11.44 -62.53 50.03
CA LEU A 730 -11.48 -62.12 51.41
C LEU A 730 -12.94 -61.88 51.95
N LEU A 731 -13.94 -61.86 51.06
CA LEU A 731 -15.31 -61.45 51.32
C LEU A 731 -16.32 -62.56 51.07
N TYR A 732 -15.87 -63.72 50.51
CA TYR A 732 -16.79 -64.78 50.04
C TYR A 732 -17.75 -65.38 51.14
N ASN A 733 -17.30 -65.51 52.37
CA ASN A 733 -18.04 -66.12 53.45
C ASN A 733 -19.12 -65.23 54.09
N GLN A 734 -19.44 -64.07 53.51
CA GLN A 734 -20.34 -63.08 54.11
C GLN A 734 -21.73 -62.97 53.42
N GLY A 735 -22.06 -63.85 52.51
CA GLY A 735 -23.40 -63.90 51.90
C GLY A 735 -23.52 -62.83 50.73
N ALA A 736 -24.75 -62.44 50.40
CA ALA A 736 -25.06 -61.41 49.46
C ALA A 736 -24.89 -60.01 50.11
N PHE A 737 -24.04 -59.19 49.63
CA PHE A 737 -23.87 -57.80 50.05
C PHE A 737 -23.71 -56.90 48.85
N ARG A 738 -24.04 -55.61 49.00
CA ARG A 738 -23.80 -54.59 48.03
C ARG A 738 -22.45 -53.85 48.28
N THR A 739 -21.87 -53.42 47.32
CA THR A 739 -20.55 -52.71 47.39
C THR A 739 -20.66 -51.31 46.86
N ALA A 740 -20.07 -50.37 47.53
CA ALA A 740 -19.65 -49.09 46.92
C ALA A 740 -18.13 -49.02 46.92
N TRP A 741 -17.61 -48.50 45.87
CA TRP A 741 -16.17 -48.38 45.68
C TRP A 741 -15.79 -47.03 45.05
N GLY A 742 -14.58 -46.58 45.31
CA GLY A 742 -13.99 -45.41 44.69
C GLY A 742 -12.51 -45.63 44.43
N ARG A 743 -12.01 -45.19 43.33
CA ARG A 743 -10.60 -45.27 42.98
C ARG A 743 -10.02 -44.00 42.40
N LEU A 744 -8.74 -43.81 42.65
CA LEU A 744 -7.87 -42.83 41.99
C LEU A 744 -6.86 -43.59 41.11
N VAL A 745 -6.72 -43.19 39.90
CA VAL A 745 -5.65 -43.66 38.98
C VAL A 745 -4.75 -42.51 38.58
N GLY A 746 -3.46 -42.73 38.64
CA GLY A 746 -2.44 -41.81 38.17
C GLY A 746 -1.45 -42.56 37.32
N GLN A 747 -1.19 -42.06 36.15
CA GLN A 747 -0.32 -42.68 35.15
C GLN A 747 0.65 -41.65 34.57
N SER A 748 1.94 -41.96 34.54
CA SER A 748 2.92 -41.19 33.78
C SER A 748 3.32 -41.99 32.54
N SER A 749 3.19 -41.37 31.34
CA SER A 749 3.19 -42.07 30.08
C SER A 749 4.14 -41.42 29.09
N GLU A 750 5.04 -42.23 28.52
CA GLU A 750 5.87 -41.91 27.37
C GLU A 750 5.54 -42.91 26.26
N ILE A 751 4.73 -42.51 25.28
CA ILE A 751 4.22 -43.40 24.24
C ILE A 751 4.50 -42.80 22.86
N HIS A 752 5.01 -43.63 21.94
CA HIS A 752 5.16 -43.30 20.53
C HIS A 752 4.41 -44.30 19.68
N TRP A 753 3.52 -43.86 18.84
CA TRP A 753 2.76 -44.72 17.92
C TRP A 753 3.40 -44.77 16.55
N LYS A 754 3.14 -45.84 15.82
CA LYS A 754 3.57 -46.00 14.41
C LYS A 754 2.54 -45.34 13.50
N GLY A 755 2.98 -44.71 12.44
CA GLY A 755 2.13 -44.09 11.44
C GLY A 755 2.90 -43.08 10.61
N ASP A 756 2.17 -42.37 9.75
CA ASP A 756 2.75 -41.38 8.85
C ASP A 756 3.35 -40.20 9.61
N ALA A 757 2.62 -39.65 10.58
CA ALA A 757 3.10 -38.54 11.39
C ALA A 757 3.86 -38.95 12.66
N ARG A 758 3.94 -40.26 12.98
CA ARG A 758 4.69 -40.84 14.13
C ARG A 758 4.44 -40.10 15.45
N PRO A 759 3.17 -39.90 15.86
CA PRO A 759 2.86 -39.12 17.03
C PRO A 759 3.38 -39.75 18.30
N GLY A 760 3.88 -38.95 19.23
CA GLY A 760 4.29 -39.33 20.57
C GLY A 760 3.60 -38.50 21.64
N PHE A 761 3.39 -39.06 22.80
CA PHE A 761 2.82 -38.40 23.97
C PHE A 761 3.72 -38.63 25.19
N ASP A 762 4.07 -37.56 25.88
CA ASP A 762 4.84 -37.52 27.11
C ASP A 762 4.07 -36.68 28.13
N GLY A 763 3.41 -37.34 29.06
CA GLY A 763 2.52 -36.66 29.99
C GLY A 763 1.86 -37.57 31.02
N ASP A 764 0.91 -36.97 31.74
CA ASP A 764 0.22 -37.62 32.82
C ASP A 764 -1.24 -37.90 32.51
N VAL A 765 -1.76 -39.03 33.01
CA VAL A 765 -3.18 -39.39 33.00
C VAL A 765 -3.63 -39.50 34.43
N MET A 766 -4.63 -38.74 34.82
CA MET A 766 -5.20 -38.77 36.18
C MET A 766 -6.71 -38.99 36.12
N GLY A 767 -7.20 -39.95 36.93
CA GLY A 767 -8.59 -40.31 36.95
C GLY A 767 -9.17 -40.52 38.36
N VAL A 768 -10.47 -40.28 38.48
CA VAL A 768 -11.27 -40.59 39.66
C VAL A 768 -12.55 -41.31 39.21
N GLN A 769 -12.88 -42.37 39.87
CA GLN A 769 -14.10 -43.14 39.64
C GLN A 769 -14.76 -43.50 40.96
N ALA A 770 -16.09 -43.62 40.92
CA ALA A 770 -16.88 -44.13 42.01
C ALA A 770 -18.01 -45.00 41.45
N GLY A 771 -18.26 -46.12 42.07
CA GLY A 771 -19.29 -47.06 41.65
C GLY A 771 -20.00 -47.70 42.83
N LEU A 772 -21.15 -48.31 42.52
CA LEU A 772 -21.95 -49.03 43.51
C LEU A 772 -22.68 -50.14 42.84
N ASP A 773 -22.93 -51.25 43.61
CA ASP A 773 -23.78 -52.31 43.21
C ASP A 773 -25.25 -51.90 43.38
N VAL A 774 -26.01 -51.95 42.30
CA VAL A 774 -27.48 -51.76 42.31
C VAL A 774 -28.23 -53.01 42.63
N TRP A 775 -27.61 -54.17 42.33
CA TRP A 775 -28.16 -55.48 42.66
C TRP A 775 -27.04 -56.46 42.99
N ALA A 776 -27.27 -57.27 44.00
CA ALA A 776 -26.40 -58.39 44.37
C ALA A 776 -27.23 -59.58 44.80
N ALA A 777 -26.85 -60.81 44.41
CA ALA A 777 -27.46 -62.05 44.78
C ALA A 777 -26.35 -63.10 45.00
N SER A 778 -26.53 -63.91 46.06
CA SER A 778 -25.60 -64.99 46.42
C SER A 778 -26.40 -66.31 46.37
N GLY A 779 -25.81 -67.31 45.66
CA GLY A 779 -26.20 -68.71 45.71
C GLY A 779 -25.20 -69.55 46.55
N ASP A 780 -25.43 -70.92 46.66
CA ASP A 780 -24.55 -71.83 47.40
C ASP A 780 -23.10 -71.87 46.87
N SER A 781 -22.84 -71.52 45.58
CA SER A 781 -21.55 -71.69 44.96
C SER A 781 -21.05 -70.43 44.19
N HIS A 782 -21.91 -69.43 44.01
CA HIS A 782 -21.55 -68.23 43.25
C HIS A 782 -22.31 -66.98 43.71
N ARG A 783 -21.71 -65.79 43.43
CA ARG A 783 -22.29 -64.48 43.68
C ARG A 783 -22.35 -63.73 42.43
N ASN A 784 -23.47 -63.07 42.19
CA ASN A 784 -23.70 -62.18 41.04
C ASN A 784 -23.85 -60.74 41.54
N GLN A 785 -23.26 -59.82 40.90
CA GLN A 785 -23.37 -58.41 41.20
C GLN A 785 -23.58 -57.66 39.89
N ILE A 786 -24.49 -56.70 39.88
CA ILE A 786 -24.66 -55.70 38.81
C ILE A 786 -24.51 -54.32 39.43
N GLY A 787 -23.69 -53.52 38.89
CA GLY A 787 -23.45 -52.19 39.42
C GLY A 787 -23.22 -51.16 38.33
N VAL A 788 -23.19 -49.93 38.76
CA VAL A 788 -22.93 -48.74 37.90
C VAL A 788 -21.75 -47.95 38.46
N PHE A 789 -21.06 -47.27 37.59
CA PHE A 789 -20.01 -46.35 38.00
C PHE A 789 -19.98 -45.10 37.14
N VAL A 790 -19.42 -44.03 37.70
CA VAL A 790 -19.16 -42.76 37.03
C VAL A 790 -17.72 -42.34 37.27
N GLY A 791 -17.14 -41.66 36.34
CA GLY A 791 -15.79 -41.18 36.54
C GLY A 791 -15.38 -40.03 35.58
N ARG A 792 -14.22 -39.52 35.86
CA ARG A 792 -13.55 -38.56 35.02
C ARG A 792 -12.05 -38.85 34.98
N THR A 793 -11.51 -38.89 33.77
CA THR A 793 -10.06 -39.08 33.55
C THR A 793 -9.57 -37.95 32.68
N ARG A 794 -8.39 -37.46 33.00
CA ARG A 794 -7.71 -36.39 32.23
C ARG A 794 -6.33 -36.85 31.82
N ALA A 795 -6.03 -36.68 30.53
CA ALA A 795 -4.68 -36.76 30.01
C ALA A 795 -4.18 -35.35 29.70
N ASP A 796 -2.97 -35.03 30.14
CA ASP A 796 -2.32 -33.74 29.91
C ASP A 796 -0.81 -33.96 29.62
N GLY A 797 -0.31 -33.53 28.49
CA GLY A 797 1.07 -33.80 28.13
C GLY A 797 1.54 -33.13 26.85
N ARG A 798 2.83 -33.27 26.60
CA ARG A 798 3.54 -32.82 25.42
C ARG A 798 3.41 -33.82 24.27
N ILE A 799 3.38 -33.28 23.06
CA ILE A 799 3.29 -34.10 21.86
C ILE A 799 4.55 -33.94 21.04
N THR A 800 5.10 -35.07 20.58
CA THR A 800 6.17 -35.13 19.62
C THR A 800 5.72 -35.83 18.34
N GLY A 801 6.42 -35.63 17.23
CA GLY A 801 6.13 -36.38 16.01
C GLY A 801 7.00 -36.00 14.83
N LEU A 802 6.62 -36.46 13.65
CA LEU A 802 7.25 -36.12 12.38
C LEU A 802 6.67 -34.77 11.88
N ALA A 803 7.49 -33.76 11.82
CA ALA A 803 7.11 -32.46 11.30
C ALA A 803 8.32 -31.79 10.60
N VAL A 804 8.04 -31.01 9.55
CA VAL A 804 9.01 -30.22 8.78
C VAL A 804 10.31 -30.95 8.43
N GLY A 805 10.21 -32.25 8.13
CA GLY A 805 11.33 -33.11 7.76
C GLY A 805 12.16 -33.65 8.92
N TRP A 806 11.75 -33.41 10.17
CA TRP A 806 12.38 -33.93 11.38
C TRP A 806 11.47 -34.91 12.11
N ASP A 807 12.05 -35.98 12.65
CA ASP A 807 11.37 -36.98 13.50
C ASP A 807 11.58 -36.60 14.98
N ASN A 808 10.57 -36.93 15.81
CA ASN A 808 10.54 -36.65 17.24
C ASN A 808 10.66 -35.16 17.59
N VAL A 809 10.04 -34.30 16.78
CA VAL A 809 9.95 -32.86 17.05
C VAL A 809 8.91 -32.62 18.13
N LEU A 810 9.20 -31.74 19.08
CA LEU A 810 8.18 -31.23 20.01
C LEU A 810 7.19 -30.34 19.24
N VAL A 811 6.03 -30.92 18.89
CA VAL A 811 5.06 -30.23 18.02
C VAL A 811 3.98 -29.47 18.79
N GLY A 812 3.75 -29.79 20.07
CA GLY A 812 2.73 -29.13 20.85
C GLY A 812 2.35 -29.83 22.15
N GLN A 813 1.12 -29.62 22.58
CA GLN A 813 0.55 -30.22 23.82
C GLN A 813 -0.91 -30.57 23.62
N SER A 814 -1.38 -31.61 24.34
CA SER A 814 -2.78 -32.02 24.37
C SER A 814 -3.30 -32.12 25.79
N ARG A 815 -4.55 -31.68 25.97
CA ARG A 815 -5.32 -31.94 27.20
C ARG A 815 -6.66 -32.54 26.81
N LEU A 816 -6.90 -33.75 27.26
CA LEU A 816 -8.14 -34.51 27.02
C LEU A 816 -8.82 -34.84 28.37
N ASP A 817 -10.11 -34.62 28.42
CA ASP A 817 -10.99 -35.00 29.50
C ASP A 817 -11.93 -36.10 28.99
N ASP A 818 -11.98 -37.25 29.67
CA ASP A 818 -12.95 -38.35 29.52
C ASP A 818 -13.90 -38.33 30.72
N LYS A 819 -15.18 -38.03 30.46
CA LYS A 819 -16.26 -38.15 31.42
C LYS A 819 -17.05 -39.39 31.07
N HIS A 820 -17.10 -40.39 31.93
CA HIS A 820 -17.70 -41.67 31.61
C HIS A 820 -18.68 -42.17 32.66
N VAL A 821 -19.62 -42.98 32.15
CA VAL A 821 -20.54 -43.77 32.93
C VAL A 821 -20.46 -45.21 32.49
N GLY A 822 -20.47 -46.13 33.41
CA GLY A 822 -20.40 -47.56 33.07
C GLY A 822 -21.35 -48.41 33.88
N LEU A 823 -21.66 -49.56 33.26
CA LEU A 823 -22.39 -50.68 33.85
C LEU A 823 -21.45 -51.86 33.93
N TYR A 824 -21.45 -52.57 35.05
CA TYR A 824 -20.70 -53.82 35.16
C TYR A 824 -21.58 -54.95 35.66
N TRP A 825 -21.24 -56.17 35.24
CA TRP A 825 -21.78 -57.43 35.76
C TRP A 825 -20.59 -58.30 36.16
N THR A 826 -20.59 -58.74 37.39
CA THR A 826 -19.55 -59.63 37.96
C THR A 826 -20.17 -60.89 38.52
N LEU A 827 -19.66 -62.01 38.06
CA LEU A 827 -19.95 -63.35 38.61
C LEU A 827 -18.69 -63.85 39.30
N THR A 828 -18.78 -64.16 40.59
CA THR A 828 -17.67 -64.77 41.34
C THR A 828 -18.05 -66.10 41.91
N ASP A 829 -17.15 -67.13 41.85
CA ASP A 829 -17.39 -68.47 42.45
C ASP A 829 -16.73 -68.64 43.85
N SER A 830 -17.04 -69.68 44.51
CA SER A 830 -16.52 -69.97 45.83
C SER A 830 -15.02 -70.24 45.89
N SER A 831 -14.40 -70.53 44.78
CA SER A 831 -12.97 -70.76 44.71
C SER A 831 -12.20 -69.43 44.39
N GLY A 832 -12.88 -68.30 44.21
CA GLY A 832 -12.35 -67.00 43.86
C GLY A 832 -12.20 -66.76 42.34
N GLY A 833 -12.75 -67.66 41.52
CA GLY A 833 -12.89 -67.47 40.11
C GLY A 833 -13.89 -66.39 39.79
N TYR A 834 -13.68 -65.62 38.71
CA TYR A 834 -14.60 -64.58 38.32
C TYR A 834 -14.75 -64.45 36.80
N ILE A 835 -15.90 -63.89 36.43
CA ILE A 835 -16.18 -63.30 35.10
C ILE A 835 -16.70 -61.93 35.37
N ASP A 836 -16.14 -60.95 34.68
CA ASP A 836 -16.51 -59.56 34.80
C ASP A 836 -16.72 -58.93 33.41
N ALA A 837 -17.91 -58.43 33.19
CA ALA A 837 -18.29 -57.74 31.96
C ALA A 837 -18.56 -56.27 32.24
N VAL A 838 -17.99 -55.37 31.46
CA VAL A 838 -18.13 -53.92 31.59
C VAL A 838 -18.56 -53.32 30.28
N ALA A 839 -19.54 -52.43 30.35
CA ALA A 839 -19.91 -51.50 29.27
C ALA A 839 -19.76 -50.08 29.78
N MET A 840 -18.90 -49.30 29.13
CA MET A 840 -18.61 -47.91 29.51
C MET A 840 -18.88 -47.01 28.33
N GLN A 841 -19.61 -45.93 28.57
CA GLN A 841 -19.86 -44.85 27.63
C GLN A 841 -19.08 -43.61 28.09
N SER A 842 -18.25 -43.10 27.22
CA SER A 842 -17.41 -41.92 27.45
C SER A 842 -17.91 -40.74 26.65
N ARG A 843 -17.76 -39.56 27.22
CA ARG A 843 -17.87 -38.28 26.53
C ARG A 843 -16.56 -37.55 26.64
N TYR A 844 -15.96 -37.27 25.48
CA TYR A 844 -14.68 -36.62 25.37
C TYR A 844 -14.84 -35.12 25.18
N ASP A 845 -13.93 -34.37 25.82
CA ASP A 845 -13.82 -32.92 25.74
C ASP A 845 -12.35 -32.57 25.90
N GLY A 846 -11.85 -31.58 25.16
CA GLY A 846 -10.45 -31.25 25.30
C GLY A 846 -9.96 -30.28 24.22
N ARG A 847 -8.67 -30.15 24.16
CA ARG A 847 -8.01 -29.33 23.16
C ARG A 847 -6.62 -29.84 22.86
N THR A 848 -6.21 -29.72 21.62
CA THR A 848 -4.83 -29.96 21.19
C THR A 848 -4.33 -28.73 20.48
N ARG A 849 -3.14 -28.30 20.85
CA ARG A 849 -2.51 -27.10 20.27
C ARG A 849 -1.06 -27.38 19.90
N SER A 850 -0.66 -26.88 18.73
CA SER A 850 0.73 -26.90 18.33
C SER A 850 1.55 -25.84 19.07
N SER A 851 2.86 -25.96 19.01
CA SER A 851 3.78 -24.94 19.56
C SER A 851 3.67 -23.57 18.88
N ARG A 852 3.04 -23.49 17.70
CA ARG A 852 2.71 -22.25 17.01
C ARG A 852 1.41 -21.59 17.51
N GLY A 853 0.69 -22.24 18.46
CA GLY A 853 -0.57 -21.74 18.97
C GLY A 853 -1.81 -22.14 18.16
N LEU A 854 -1.66 -22.77 17.00
CA LEU A 854 -2.77 -23.32 16.22
C LEU A 854 -3.29 -24.58 16.91
N GLY A 855 -4.60 -24.83 16.84
CA GLY A 855 -5.15 -25.99 17.48
C GLY A 855 -6.63 -26.19 17.19
N ILE A 856 -7.13 -27.32 17.67
CA ILE A 856 -8.53 -27.73 17.59
C ILE A 856 -9.08 -28.00 18.99
N ASP A 857 -10.36 -27.71 19.16
CA ASP A 857 -11.11 -28.13 20.33
C ASP A 857 -11.74 -29.47 20.00
N LEU A 858 -11.60 -30.42 20.94
CA LEU A 858 -12.01 -31.80 20.74
C LEU A 858 -13.35 -32.07 21.45
N LYS A 859 -14.26 -32.68 20.73
CA LYS A 859 -15.53 -33.19 21.27
C LYS A 859 -15.80 -34.53 20.63
N GLY A 860 -16.44 -35.41 21.37
CA GLY A 860 -16.78 -36.71 20.83
C GLY A 860 -17.30 -37.66 21.89
N ASP A 861 -17.59 -38.85 21.46
CA ASP A 861 -18.13 -39.93 22.30
C ASP A 861 -17.34 -41.21 22.06
N GLY A 862 -17.33 -42.08 23.06
CA GLY A 862 -16.69 -43.40 23.01
C GLY A 862 -17.46 -44.49 23.73
N THR A 863 -17.38 -45.68 23.22
CA THR A 863 -17.94 -46.87 23.86
C THR A 863 -16.84 -47.91 24.08
N THR A 864 -16.70 -48.38 25.30
CA THR A 864 -15.76 -49.46 25.67
C THR A 864 -16.52 -50.63 26.23
N LEU A 865 -16.31 -51.83 25.68
CA LEU A 865 -16.81 -53.10 26.21
C LEU A 865 -15.63 -53.95 26.64
N SER A 866 -15.75 -54.57 27.80
CA SER A 866 -14.71 -55.47 28.32
C SER A 866 -15.34 -56.76 28.87
N LEU A 867 -14.70 -57.85 28.60
CA LEU A 867 -14.97 -59.13 29.23
C LEU A 867 -13.66 -59.68 29.80
N GLU A 868 -13.63 -59.87 31.10
CA GLU A 868 -12.51 -60.40 31.84
C GLU A 868 -12.90 -61.67 32.61
N ALA A 869 -12.00 -62.65 32.66
CA ALA A 869 -12.14 -63.83 33.49
C ALA A 869 -10.81 -64.19 34.12
N GLY A 870 -10.86 -64.63 35.34
CA GLY A 870 -9.70 -65.12 36.07
C GLY A 870 -10.14 -66.21 37.12
N LYS A 871 -9.16 -67.08 37.42
CA LYS A 871 -9.39 -68.11 38.41
C LYS A 871 -8.12 -68.48 39.13
N PRO A 872 -8.04 -68.50 40.47
CA PRO A 872 -6.97 -69.07 41.23
C PRO A 872 -6.89 -70.58 41.03
N LEU A 873 -5.88 -71.06 40.34
CA LEU A 873 -5.76 -72.48 39.93
C LEU A 873 -4.68 -73.26 40.69
N LEU A 874 -3.62 -72.62 41.12
CA LEU A 874 -2.44 -73.25 41.68
C LEU A 874 -2.09 -72.61 43.03
N GLN A 875 -2.14 -73.41 44.14
CA GLN A 875 -1.61 -73.02 45.47
C GLN A 875 -0.19 -73.54 45.61
N PHE A 876 0.73 -72.69 46.03
CA PHE A 876 2.12 -73.12 46.24
C PHE A 876 2.26 -73.89 47.54
N GLY A 877 2.17 -75.24 47.48
CA GLY A 877 2.28 -76.13 48.62
C GLY A 877 1.23 -75.81 49.66
N GLN A 878 1.61 -75.69 51.01
CA GLN A 878 0.75 -75.21 52.09
C GLN A 878 0.87 -73.71 52.36
N SER A 879 1.43 -72.92 51.42
CA SER A 879 1.59 -71.48 51.54
C SER A 879 0.24 -70.74 51.29
N SER A 880 0.17 -69.50 51.75
CA SER A 880 -0.97 -68.66 51.47
C SER A 880 -0.94 -68.04 50.03
N TRP A 881 -0.02 -68.48 49.18
CA TRP A 881 0.15 -67.92 47.81
C TRP A 881 -0.61 -68.74 46.78
N TRP A 882 -1.33 -67.99 45.89
CA TRP A 882 -2.09 -68.56 44.78
C TRP A 882 -1.71 -67.93 43.50
N LEU A 883 -1.62 -68.72 42.44
CA LEU A 883 -1.44 -68.27 41.06
C LEU A 883 -2.76 -68.25 40.34
N GLU A 884 -3.16 -67.12 39.86
CA GLU A 884 -4.41 -66.86 39.15
C GLU A 884 -4.08 -66.44 37.71
N PRO A 885 -4.29 -67.26 36.70
CA PRO A 885 -4.33 -66.85 35.30
C PRO A 885 -5.55 -65.99 35.02
N GLN A 886 -5.38 -65.01 34.17
CA GLN A 886 -6.38 -63.99 33.76
C GLN A 886 -6.41 -63.84 32.25
N LEU A 887 -7.62 -63.60 31.71
CA LEU A 887 -7.83 -63.28 30.30
C LEU A 887 -8.80 -62.12 30.22
N GLN A 888 -8.52 -61.10 29.40
CA GLN A 888 -9.41 -59.97 29.14
C GLN A 888 -9.44 -59.65 27.65
N VAL A 889 -10.62 -59.36 27.15
CA VAL A 889 -10.83 -58.85 25.79
C VAL A 889 -11.59 -57.52 25.88
N ILE A 890 -11.07 -56.53 25.22
CA ILE A 890 -11.60 -55.17 25.24
C ILE A 890 -11.88 -54.74 23.78
N TRP A 891 -13.05 -54.21 23.58
CA TRP A 891 -13.46 -53.57 22.36
C TRP A 891 -13.74 -52.08 22.61
N GLN A 892 -13.20 -51.21 21.76
CA GLN A 892 -13.33 -49.78 21.87
C GLN A 892 -13.76 -49.17 20.53
N ARG A 893 -14.68 -48.23 20.60
CA ARG A 893 -15.09 -47.33 19.50
C ARG A 893 -15.02 -45.90 19.98
N SER A 894 -14.36 -45.02 19.20
CA SER A 894 -14.38 -43.58 19.44
C SER A 894 -14.85 -42.85 18.20
N SER A 895 -15.67 -41.84 18.38
CA SER A 895 -16.14 -40.94 17.36
C SER A 895 -15.84 -39.50 17.79
N LEU A 896 -15.19 -38.76 16.97
CA LEU A 896 -14.82 -37.35 17.21
C LEU A 896 -15.53 -36.46 16.19
N ASP A 897 -15.95 -35.29 16.63
CA ASP A 897 -16.58 -34.30 15.78
C ASP A 897 -15.53 -33.68 14.85
N ASP A 898 -15.91 -33.39 13.61
CA ASP A 898 -15.07 -32.66 12.67
C ASP A 898 -14.76 -31.28 13.22
N GLN A 899 -13.51 -30.85 13.03
CA GLN A 899 -13.00 -29.59 13.50
C GLN A 899 -12.36 -28.82 12.33
N ARG A 900 -12.11 -27.55 12.55
CA ARG A 900 -11.38 -26.74 11.58
C ARG A 900 -10.37 -25.87 12.32
N ASP A 901 -9.12 -25.89 11.85
CA ASP A 901 -8.14 -24.89 12.21
C ASP A 901 -8.05 -23.78 11.11
N LEU A 902 -7.06 -22.90 11.18
CA LEU A 902 -6.92 -21.83 10.20
C LEU A 902 -6.47 -22.32 8.81
N VAL A 903 -6.00 -23.57 8.70
CA VAL A 903 -5.36 -24.12 7.50
C VAL A 903 -6.26 -25.15 6.81
N SER A 904 -6.88 -26.06 7.58
CA SER A 904 -7.64 -27.19 7.03
C SER A 904 -8.83 -27.60 7.91
N THR A 905 -9.76 -28.32 7.34
CA THR A 905 -10.73 -29.12 8.06
C THR A 905 -10.07 -30.41 8.53
N VAL A 906 -10.30 -30.80 9.79
CA VAL A 906 -9.75 -32.01 10.40
C VAL A 906 -10.88 -32.91 10.78
N SER A 907 -10.94 -34.10 10.22
CA SER A 907 -11.91 -35.14 10.53
C SER A 907 -11.23 -36.45 10.92
N PHE A 908 -11.95 -37.28 11.66
CA PHE A 908 -11.40 -38.51 12.27
C PHE A 908 -12.23 -39.70 11.82
N ASP A 909 -11.61 -40.62 11.12
CA ASP A 909 -12.19 -41.91 10.70
C ASP A 909 -11.36 -43.04 11.30
N ASN A 910 -11.81 -43.52 12.49
CA ASN A 910 -11.06 -44.46 13.28
C ASN A 910 -11.68 -45.84 13.22
N ASP A 911 -10.88 -46.88 12.99
CA ASP A 911 -11.30 -48.25 13.14
C ASP A 911 -11.65 -48.58 14.60
N ASN A 912 -12.57 -49.53 14.79
CA ASN A 912 -12.82 -50.11 16.11
C ASN A 912 -11.60 -50.88 16.61
N ALA A 913 -11.16 -50.57 17.82
CA ALA A 913 -9.95 -51.18 18.38
C ALA A 913 -10.30 -52.44 19.21
N TRP A 914 -9.49 -53.45 19.07
CA TRP A 914 -9.55 -54.67 19.89
C TRP A 914 -8.23 -54.84 20.63
N THR A 915 -8.33 -55.02 21.98
CA THR A 915 -7.18 -55.27 22.84
C THR A 915 -7.41 -56.54 23.66
N GLY A 916 -6.46 -57.43 23.63
CA GLY A 916 -6.44 -58.66 24.46
C GLY A 916 -5.38 -58.54 25.55
N ARG A 917 -5.67 -59.06 26.73
CA ARG A 917 -4.72 -59.24 27.84
C ARG A 917 -4.72 -60.64 28.31
N VAL A 918 -3.54 -61.20 28.45
CA VAL A 918 -3.28 -62.49 29.17
C VAL A 918 -2.43 -62.13 30.39
N GLY A 919 -2.88 -62.50 31.56
CA GLY A 919 -2.25 -62.13 32.81
C GLY A 919 -2.01 -63.31 33.75
N LEU A 920 -1.05 -63.20 34.61
CA LEU A 920 -0.77 -64.05 35.74
C LEU A 920 -0.70 -63.20 36.99
N ARG A 921 -1.49 -63.49 37.99
CA ARG A 921 -1.47 -62.83 39.31
C ARG A 921 -1.07 -63.83 40.38
N LEU A 922 -0.05 -63.52 41.13
CA LEU A 922 0.44 -64.30 42.28
C LEU A 922 0.05 -63.51 43.56
N ALA A 923 -0.91 -63.99 44.33
CA ALA A 923 -1.45 -63.32 45.50
C ALA A 923 -1.31 -64.18 46.81
N GLY A 924 -0.87 -63.50 47.85
CA GLY A 924 -0.74 -64.16 49.16
C GLY A 924 -1.85 -63.74 50.14
N ASP A 925 -2.58 -64.66 50.62
CA ASP A 925 -3.74 -64.44 51.55
C ASP A 925 -3.30 -64.57 53.01
N TYR A 926 -3.32 -63.45 53.74
CA TYR A 926 -3.01 -63.37 55.18
C TYR A 926 -4.16 -62.81 55.93
N GLN A 927 -4.79 -63.63 56.75
CA GLN A 927 -5.93 -63.24 57.56
C GLN A 927 -5.58 -63.22 59.09
N LEU A 928 -6.00 -62.17 59.79
CA LEU A 928 -5.82 -62.00 61.21
C LEU A 928 -7.15 -61.50 61.82
N ALA A 929 -8.00 -62.43 62.30
CA ALA A 929 -9.38 -62.18 62.81
C ALA A 929 -10.25 -61.51 61.68
N ASP A 930 -10.81 -60.32 61.94
CA ASP A 930 -11.66 -59.60 61.00
C ASP A 930 -10.81 -58.74 59.99
N ASN A 931 -9.48 -58.71 60.21
CA ASN A 931 -8.55 -57.98 59.36
C ASN A 931 -7.83 -58.95 58.38
N GLY A 932 -7.50 -58.49 57.19
CA GLY A 932 -6.73 -59.30 56.30
C GLY A 932 -5.95 -58.41 55.37
N TRP A 933 -4.82 -58.92 54.88
CA TRP A 933 -4.03 -58.23 53.83
C TRP A 933 -3.54 -59.24 52.79
N GLN A 934 -3.50 -58.80 51.51
CA GLN A 934 -3.15 -59.64 50.41
C GLN A 934 -2.16 -58.87 49.55
N PRO A 935 -0.88 -59.10 49.70
CA PRO A 935 0.13 -58.68 48.74
C PRO A 935 0.00 -59.54 47.49
N TYR A 936 0.21 -58.90 46.32
CA TYR A 936 0.24 -59.61 45.05
C TYR A 936 1.26 -59.00 44.08
N PHE A 937 1.65 -59.87 43.18
CA PHE A 937 2.45 -59.56 41.98
C PHE A 937 1.60 -59.89 40.79
N LYS A 938 1.66 -59.09 39.72
CA LYS A 938 1.04 -59.39 38.43
C LYS A 938 2.01 -59.25 37.30
N LEU A 939 1.80 -60.07 36.28
CA LEU A 939 2.51 -59.99 35.00
C LEU A 939 1.49 -60.16 33.90
N ASN A 940 1.34 -59.16 33.04
CA ASN A 940 0.38 -59.09 31.95
C ASN A 940 1.12 -58.99 30.62
N TYR A 941 0.57 -59.64 29.60
CA TYR A 941 0.89 -59.40 28.19
C TYR A 941 -0.30 -58.80 27.50
N TRP A 942 -0.11 -57.63 26.94
CA TRP A 942 -1.14 -56.86 26.22
C TRP A 942 -0.88 -56.96 24.71
N HIS A 943 -1.96 -57.18 23.93
CA HIS A 943 -1.91 -57.22 22.49
C HIS A 943 -3.06 -56.42 21.87
N GLY A 944 -2.74 -55.28 21.22
CA GLY A 944 -3.65 -54.54 20.36
C GLY A 944 -3.63 -55.13 18.94
N ARG A 945 -4.83 -55.43 18.41
CA ARG A 945 -4.99 -55.91 17.03
C ARG A 945 -4.67 -54.81 16.06
N SER A 946 -4.23 -55.16 14.83
CA SER A 946 -4.04 -54.18 13.75
C SER A 946 -5.35 -53.58 13.30
N GLY A 947 -5.43 -52.28 13.30
CA GLY A 947 -6.45 -51.37 12.77
C GLY A 947 -5.76 -50.06 12.46
N GLU A 948 -6.50 -49.16 11.93
CA GLU A 948 -5.98 -47.83 11.52
C GLU A 948 -6.80 -46.71 12.12
N ASP A 949 -6.14 -45.65 12.54
CA ASP A 949 -6.75 -44.35 12.76
C ASP A 949 -6.40 -43.46 11.61
N ARG A 950 -7.41 -42.91 10.96
CA ARG A 950 -7.26 -41.98 9.83
C ARG A 950 -7.67 -40.58 10.27
N ILE A 951 -6.75 -39.68 10.18
CA ILE A 951 -6.98 -38.26 10.42
C ILE A 951 -6.93 -37.56 9.05
N LEU A 952 -8.06 -37.02 8.62
CA LEU A 952 -8.19 -36.34 7.34
C LEU A 952 -7.93 -34.87 7.55
N PHE A 953 -7.01 -34.32 6.77
CA PHE A 953 -6.73 -32.89 6.65
C PHE A 953 -7.26 -32.45 5.29
N ASP A 954 -8.47 -31.90 5.22
CA ASP A 954 -9.28 -31.77 4.02
C ASP A 954 -9.42 -33.11 3.30
N SER A 955 -8.63 -33.38 2.27
CA SER A 955 -8.63 -34.67 1.54
C SER A 955 -7.47 -35.60 1.87
N ASP A 956 -6.44 -35.11 2.58
CA ASP A 956 -5.24 -35.89 2.89
C ASP A 956 -5.42 -36.74 4.14
N ALA A 957 -5.21 -38.03 4.02
CA ALA A 957 -5.28 -38.96 5.12
C ALA A 957 -3.90 -39.21 5.75
N ILE A 958 -3.82 -38.98 7.04
CA ILE A 958 -2.68 -39.33 7.90
C ILE A 958 -3.07 -40.57 8.71
N ILE A 959 -2.32 -41.65 8.55
CA ILE A 959 -2.68 -42.97 9.10
C ILE A 959 -1.79 -43.31 10.29
N ASN A 960 -2.40 -43.71 11.41
CA ASN A 960 -1.70 -44.31 12.55
C ASN A 960 -2.12 -45.76 12.73
N SER A 961 -1.18 -46.60 13.04
CA SER A 961 -1.44 -48.03 13.35
C SER A 961 -1.90 -48.21 14.81
N GLN A 962 -2.96 -48.96 14.99
CA GLN A 962 -3.46 -49.37 16.31
C GLN A 962 -2.69 -50.55 16.92
N ARG A 963 -1.78 -51.17 16.18
CA ARG A 963 -1.04 -52.33 16.60
C ARG A 963 -0.13 -52.02 17.79
N SER A 964 -0.26 -52.73 18.88
CA SER A 964 0.60 -52.60 20.06
C SER A 964 0.88 -53.98 20.71
N ARG A 965 2.01 -54.12 21.39
CA ARG A 965 2.40 -55.31 22.18
C ARG A 965 3.17 -54.81 23.39
N ALA A 966 2.66 -55.06 24.58
CA ALA A 966 3.35 -54.63 25.78
C ALA A 966 3.33 -55.70 26.87
N VAL A 967 4.34 -55.65 27.71
CA VAL A 967 4.42 -56.42 28.97
C VAL A 967 4.29 -55.43 30.12
N GLU A 968 3.44 -55.76 31.07
CA GLU A 968 3.21 -55.01 32.29
C GLU A 968 3.56 -55.90 33.50
N ALA A 969 4.34 -55.36 34.41
CA ALA A 969 4.67 -56.00 35.67
C ALA A 969 4.20 -55.05 36.82
N GLY A 970 3.51 -55.59 37.81
CA GLY A 970 2.96 -54.82 38.91
C GLY A 970 3.06 -55.48 40.25
N VAL A 971 3.03 -54.60 41.24
CA VAL A 971 2.96 -55.00 42.67
C VAL A 971 1.84 -54.28 43.35
N GLY A 972 1.06 -54.98 44.19
CA GLY A 972 -0.05 -54.39 44.85
C GLY A 972 -0.35 -55.02 46.21
N VAL A 973 -1.20 -54.35 46.95
CA VAL A 973 -1.71 -54.87 48.25
C VAL A 973 -3.18 -54.52 48.39
N VAL A 974 -3.95 -55.46 48.86
CA VAL A 974 -5.33 -55.27 49.37
C VAL A 974 -5.30 -55.42 50.89
N GLY A 975 -5.84 -54.46 51.61
CA GLY A 975 -6.02 -54.46 53.02
C GLY A 975 -7.51 -54.42 53.41
N ARG A 976 -8.01 -55.38 54.19
CA ARG A 976 -9.33 -55.37 54.83
C ARG A 976 -9.18 -54.89 56.25
N PHE A 977 -9.77 -53.76 56.62
CA PHE A 977 -9.70 -53.19 57.94
C PHE A 977 -10.77 -53.70 58.91
N ASN A 978 -11.90 -54.07 58.37
CA ASN A 978 -13.03 -54.68 59.06
C ASN A 978 -13.97 -55.39 58.08
N ARG A 979 -15.15 -55.87 58.50
CA ARG A 979 -16.12 -56.56 57.63
C ARG A 979 -16.65 -55.62 56.48
N THR A 980 -16.61 -54.31 56.67
CA THR A 980 -17.26 -53.33 55.79
C THR A 980 -16.24 -52.58 54.92
N ILE A 981 -15.03 -52.35 55.38
CA ILE A 981 -14.08 -51.42 54.66
C ILE A 981 -12.82 -52.17 54.26
N SER A 982 -12.48 -52.06 53.00
CA SER A 982 -11.18 -52.46 52.45
C SER A 982 -10.58 -51.35 51.60
N ALA A 983 -9.27 -51.37 51.52
CA ALA A 983 -8.50 -50.49 50.62
C ALA A 983 -7.52 -51.31 49.78
N TYR A 984 -7.19 -50.85 48.65
CA TYR A 984 -6.16 -51.43 47.79
C TYR A 984 -5.26 -50.39 47.15
N ALA A 985 -4.05 -50.79 46.87
CA ALA A 985 -3.08 -50.00 46.13
C ALA A 985 -2.27 -50.90 45.21
N VAL A 986 -1.99 -50.44 43.99
CA VAL A 986 -1.14 -51.12 43.02
C VAL A 986 -0.25 -50.13 42.31
N ALA A 987 0.94 -50.57 41.97
CA ALA A 987 1.89 -49.85 41.12
C ALA A 987 2.32 -50.75 39.97
N ASP A 988 2.26 -50.22 38.75
CA ASP A 988 2.46 -50.98 37.54
C ASP A 988 3.53 -50.31 36.65
N TYR A 989 4.29 -51.12 35.94
CA TYR A 989 5.21 -50.67 34.93
C TYR A 989 4.95 -51.44 33.64
N THR A 990 4.61 -50.70 32.60
CA THR A 990 4.32 -51.25 31.26
C THR A 990 5.41 -50.82 30.26
N ARG A 991 5.87 -51.78 29.49
CA ARG A 991 6.86 -51.56 28.45
C ARG A 991 6.49 -52.29 27.16
N GLU A 992 6.69 -51.59 26.00
CA GLU A 992 6.51 -52.17 24.66
C GLU A 992 7.52 -53.29 24.42
N VAL A 993 7.09 -54.42 23.77
CA VAL A 993 7.92 -55.54 23.40
C VAL A 993 7.77 -55.93 21.92
N GLY A 994 8.85 -56.33 21.27
CA GLY A 994 8.82 -56.81 19.88
C GLY A 994 8.56 -55.69 18.85
N GLY A 995 8.90 -54.45 19.16
CA GLY A 995 8.79 -53.31 18.24
C GLY A 995 10.05 -53.04 17.46
N SER A 996 9.95 -52.63 16.20
CA SER A 996 11.00 -51.92 15.49
C SER A 996 11.19 -50.50 16.08
N ASP A 997 12.29 -49.81 15.75
CA ASP A 997 12.76 -48.56 16.39
C ASP A 997 11.76 -47.40 16.55
N ASN A 998 10.56 -47.48 16.00
CA ASN A 998 9.60 -46.40 15.91
C ASN A 998 8.34 -46.53 16.82
N GLY A 999 8.27 -47.59 17.65
CA GLY A 999 7.19 -47.75 18.66
C GLY A 999 7.85 -47.90 20.02
N LYS A 1000 7.49 -47.05 20.95
CA LYS A 1000 7.94 -47.10 22.33
C LYS A 1000 6.74 -46.87 23.23
N ARG A 1001 6.66 -47.68 24.27
CA ARG A 1001 5.65 -47.49 25.32
C ARG A 1001 6.35 -47.69 26.67
N ARG A 1002 6.26 -46.70 27.50
CA ARG A 1002 6.71 -46.70 28.87
C ARG A 1002 5.65 -46.05 29.74
N ILE A 1003 5.02 -46.82 30.61
CA ILE A 1003 3.97 -46.32 31.46
C ILE A 1003 4.30 -46.72 32.89
N ILE A 1004 4.20 -45.80 33.81
CA ILE A 1004 4.20 -46.04 35.26
C ILE A 1004 2.81 -45.65 35.75
N GLU A 1005 2.09 -46.61 36.31
CA GLU A 1005 0.73 -46.40 36.78
C GLU A 1005 0.63 -46.71 38.29
N GLY A 1006 -0.18 -45.92 38.98
CA GLY A 1006 -0.58 -46.16 40.36
C GLY A 1006 -2.11 -46.11 40.49
N ASN A 1007 -2.69 -47.12 41.13
CA ASN A 1007 -4.09 -47.16 41.46
C ASN A 1007 -4.28 -47.28 42.97
N ILE A 1008 -5.13 -46.45 43.55
CA ILE A 1008 -5.52 -46.53 44.97
C ILE A 1008 -7.04 -46.50 45.03
N GLY A 1009 -7.61 -47.46 45.74
CA GLY A 1009 -9.04 -47.51 45.90
C GLY A 1009 -9.50 -47.87 47.33
N LEU A 1010 -10.74 -47.48 47.57
CA LEU A 1010 -11.48 -47.78 48.78
C LEU A 1010 -12.75 -48.49 48.37
N ARG A 1011 -13.16 -49.46 49.20
CA ARG A 1011 -14.39 -50.25 49.04
C ARG A 1011 -15.11 -50.37 50.37
N ALA A 1012 -16.43 -50.24 50.33
CA ALA A 1012 -17.32 -50.42 51.41
C ALA A 1012 -18.38 -51.47 51.06
N ASP A 1013 -18.58 -52.47 51.89
CA ASP A 1013 -19.50 -53.59 51.71
C ASP A 1013 -20.54 -53.54 52.79
N TRP A 1014 -21.83 -53.73 52.40
CA TRP A 1014 -22.95 -53.72 53.37
C TRP A 1014 -24.13 -54.66 53.01
#